data_47d234cb67416fbaf550d1eca3108a8b
#
_entry.id   47d234cb67416fbaf550d1eca3108a8b
#
_cell.length_a   1.000
_cell.length_b   1.000
_cell.length_c   1.000
_cell.angle_alpha   90.00
_cell.angle_beta   90.00
_cell.angle_gamma   90.00
#
_symmetry.space_group_name_H-M   'P 1'
#
loop_
_entity.id
_entity.type
_entity.pdbx_description
1 polymer ?
#
loop_
_entity_poly.entity_id
_entity_poly.type
_entity_poly.pdbx_seq_one_letter_code
_entity_poly.pdbx_strand_id
1 'polypeptide(L)'
;MKNFLKYVNIKQGTLSEPRFSTGNTLPLSCAPFGMNSFSVQTRAGGGSWFYSPLHRQTEGIRLTHQPSPWVRDYAHFVIMPQSGEPYVTEDSRSSSFDEKEISPACTEIYFKRYFAQMGIVPTERGAIIKVRWDTAKTPRLAVLPFDFPTELVLDPDSRMLTGFTNAYGDGTRKDFKFYFCMKFDKPVNASENVITKNAGDTKQGLSCSGTGTGMNIAFDIPQGGELIVRLGTSYISPEYAVRNLSEVSGRTYEQVKAGIEEQWNSLLSKIEIEDSEERMRTFYSCLYRCFIFPRIFYEYDELGRAVHYNTKSGEVCGGKMFVDNGFWDVYRTLYPLLTLIVPEHVSEIMEGYLNFYKEQGWLPKWLSPGERGIMPGTLIDAALADCAVKGLLTEEQMKLALDGMLQNANTASGTHLCGRIGVEDYVRLGYVPNDKYGESVNNSLDAYYCDWCIAQLAEKLDVTDICGEYTARSQGYQKLFDSETGFLRGLSAKGERKPDFSPFEWGGDYCEGGAYQNGFAVYHDIGGLAELYGGREKFEEKLDELFTAPAFFETGTYPCEIHEMTEMAAADFGQCAISNQPSMHLPYLYSAIGNIGKTADYVRRMLREGYNENVFPGDEDNGSMSAWYILGVLGFYPVCPGSGGYVLGVCNARKITVMLGSGKLLHIIDETDGSSAFRVSFNGMEITENLIAHDKLMQGGTLRFYTEV
;
A
#
# COMPACT_ATOMS: atom_id res chain seq x y z
N MET A 1 -15.61 -16.77 18.34
CA MET A 1 -15.41 -15.72 17.33
C MET A 1 -15.50 -16.38 15.95
N LYS A 2 -16.12 -15.73 14.95
CA LYS A 2 -16.09 -16.27 13.56
C LYS A 2 -14.65 -16.26 13.08
N ASN A 3 -14.25 -17.26 12.28
CA ASN A 3 -12.91 -17.32 11.68
C ASN A 3 -12.97 -16.78 10.25
N PHE A 4 -12.52 -15.55 10.04
CA PHE A 4 -12.47 -14.89 8.73
C PHE A 4 -11.16 -15.18 7.97
N LEU A 5 -10.08 -15.56 8.66
CA LEU A 5 -8.81 -15.93 8.04
C LEU A 5 -8.95 -17.05 7.01
N LYS A 6 -9.90 -17.96 7.17
CA LYS A 6 -10.16 -19.06 6.23
C LYS A 6 -10.55 -18.57 4.81
N TYR A 7 -11.01 -17.32 4.70
CA TYR A 7 -11.38 -16.72 3.41
C TYR A 7 -10.24 -15.95 2.76
N VAL A 8 -9.17 -15.65 3.48
CA VAL A 8 -8.07 -14.84 2.95
C VAL A 8 -7.16 -15.68 2.05
N ASN A 9 -7.03 -15.29 0.79
CA ASN A 9 -6.02 -15.79 -0.14
C ASN A 9 -4.91 -14.75 -0.30
N ILE A 10 -3.82 -14.89 0.45
CA ILE A 10 -2.69 -13.94 0.35
C ILE A 10 -1.92 -14.02 -0.98
N LYS A 11 -2.23 -15.00 -1.84
CA LYS A 11 -1.67 -15.11 -3.19
C LYS A 11 -2.46 -14.31 -4.24
N GLN A 12 -3.55 -13.65 -3.87
CA GLN A 12 -4.27 -12.77 -4.80
C GLN A 12 -3.31 -11.73 -5.40
N GLY A 13 -3.28 -11.60 -6.72
CA GLY A 13 -2.43 -10.66 -7.44
C GLY A 13 -0.98 -11.08 -7.64
N THR A 14 -0.60 -12.30 -7.25
CA THR A 14 0.81 -12.76 -7.34
C THR A 14 1.20 -13.33 -8.71
N LEU A 15 0.23 -13.60 -9.59
CA LEU A 15 0.48 -14.06 -10.95
C LEU A 15 0.61 -12.83 -11.88
N SER A 16 1.68 -12.07 -11.70
CA SER A 16 1.95 -10.86 -12.46
C SER A 16 3.31 -10.92 -13.14
N GLU A 17 3.44 -10.17 -14.22
CA GLU A 17 4.68 -9.97 -14.95
C GLU A 17 4.89 -8.45 -15.17
N PRO A 18 6.12 -7.98 -15.46
CA PRO A 18 6.38 -6.55 -15.67
C PRO A 18 5.57 -5.89 -16.80
N ARG A 19 5.01 -6.68 -17.71
CA ARG A 19 4.22 -6.20 -18.86
C ARG A 19 2.73 -6.31 -18.70
N PHE A 20 2.26 -7.03 -17.66
CA PHE A 20 0.85 -7.22 -17.38
C PHE A 20 0.66 -7.57 -15.91
N SER A 21 0.04 -6.68 -15.17
CA SER A 21 -0.23 -6.87 -13.75
C SER A 21 -1.61 -7.50 -13.52
N THR A 22 -1.65 -8.38 -12.56
CA THR A 22 -2.89 -8.86 -11.93
C THR A 22 -2.91 -8.54 -10.43
N GLY A 23 -2.08 -7.55 -10.03
CA GLY A 23 -1.92 -7.08 -8.65
C GLY A 23 -0.48 -6.71 -8.29
N ASN A 24 0.52 -7.30 -8.94
CA ASN A 24 1.95 -7.12 -8.60
C ASN A 24 2.25 -7.30 -7.11
N THR A 25 1.58 -8.24 -6.47
CA THR A 25 1.65 -8.50 -5.02
C THR A 25 2.59 -9.65 -4.69
N LEU A 26 2.94 -9.75 -3.42
CA LEU A 26 3.62 -10.90 -2.82
C LEU A 26 2.67 -11.62 -1.84
N PRO A 27 2.84 -12.95 -1.63
CA PRO A 27 2.10 -13.68 -0.61
C PRO A 27 2.75 -13.42 0.76
N LEU A 28 2.36 -12.32 1.41
CA LEU A 28 2.98 -11.86 2.64
C LEU A 28 2.33 -12.45 3.88
N SER A 29 3.11 -13.17 4.69
CA SER A 29 2.74 -13.40 6.10
C SER A 29 3.37 -12.29 6.93
N CYS A 30 2.56 -11.56 7.70
CA CYS A 30 2.99 -10.46 8.55
C CYS A 30 2.03 -10.27 9.74
N ALA A 31 2.46 -9.57 10.78
CA ALA A 31 1.51 -8.96 11.71
C ALA A 31 0.79 -7.80 11.01
N PRO A 32 -0.45 -7.45 11.38
CA PRO A 32 -1.09 -6.27 10.83
C PRO A 32 -0.21 -5.03 11.00
N PHE A 33 0.02 -4.29 9.90
CA PHE A 33 0.91 -3.12 9.84
C PHE A 33 2.34 -3.37 10.37
N GLY A 34 2.73 -4.62 10.54
CA GLY A 34 4.01 -5.00 11.15
C GLY A 34 5.24 -4.56 10.34
N MET A 35 6.37 -4.38 11.03
CA MET A 35 7.65 -3.99 10.44
C MET A 35 8.10 -4.97 9.35
N ASN A 36 7.92 -6.28 9.59
CA ASN A 36 8.46 -7.33 8.74
C ASN A 36 7.35 -8.15 8.06
N SER A 37 7.64 -8.56 6.83
CA SER A 37 6.83 -9.56 6.12
C SER A 37 7.70 -10.73 5.68
N PHE A 38 7.08 -11.91 5.54
CA PHE A 38 7.75 -13.11 5.05
C PHE A 38 7.03 -13.66 3.83
N SER A 39 7.81 -14.05 2.84
CA SER A 39 7.30 -14.64 1.61
C SER A 39 8.22 -15.76 1.13
N VAL A 40 7.66 -16.78 0.50
CA VAL A 40 8.44 -17.80 -0.19
C VAL A 40 9.19 -17.15 -1.35
N GLN A 41 10.50 -17.36 -1.46
CA GLN A 41 11.28 -16.97 -2.63
C GLN A 41 11.35 -18.16 -3.59
N THR A 42 10.76 -18.03 -4.76
CA THR A 42 10.75 -19.10 -5.79
C THR A 42 11.70 -18.84 -6.95
N ARG A 43 12.26 -17.62 -7.03
CA ARG A 43 13.18 -17.20 -8.09
C ARG A 43 14.04 -16.02 -7.63
N ALA A 44 15.32 -16.26 -7.39
CA ALA A 44 16.26 -15.20 -7.02
C ALA A 44 16.54 -14.23 -8.16
N GLY A 45 16.84 -14.74 -9.35
CA GLY A 45 17.12 -13.94 -10.54
C GLY A 45 15.93 -13.14 -11.08
N GLY A 46 14.79 -13.14 -10.37
CA GLY A 46 13.59 -12.37 -10.70
C GLY A 46 13.62 -10.91 -10.22
N GLY A 47 14.67 -10.49 -9.53
CA GLY A 47 14.73 -9.16 -8.93
C GLY A 47 13.59 -8.94 -7.94
N SER A 48 12.76 -7.94 -8.20
CA SER A 48 11.58 -7.66 -7.38
C SER A 48 10.43 -8.66 -7.58
N TRP A 49 10.38 -9.37 -8.70
CA TRP A 49 9.41 -10.47 -8.97
C TRP A 49 9.99 -11.82 -8.53
N PHE A 50 10.36 -11.96 -7.25
CA PHE A 50 11.02 -13.14 -6.72
C PHE A 50 10.08 -14.30 -6.38
N TYR A 51 8.78 -14.12 -6.48
CA TYR A 51 7.77 -15.15 -6.28
C TYR A 51 6.89 -15.34 -7.53
N SER A 52 6.54 -16.58 -7.81
CA SER A 52 5.46 -16.92 -8.73
C SER A 52 4.73 -18.19 -8.25
N PRO A 53 3.40 -18.22 -8.28
CA PRO A 53 2.62 -19.40 -7.91
C PRO A 53 2.79 -20.57 -8.89
N LEU A 54 3.36 -20.35 -10.07
CA LEU A 54 3.63 -21.36 -11.09
C LEU A 54 4.94 -22.12 -10.83
N HIS A 55 5.84 -21.60 -10.00
CA HIS A 55 7.10 -22.24 -9.72
C HIS A 55 6.94 -23.45 -8.79
N ARG A 56 7.72 -24.50 -9.06
CA ARG A 56 7.71 -25.76 -8.30
C ARG A 56 8.90 -25.91 -7.35
N GLN A 57 9.75 -24.91 -7.27
CA GLN A 57 10.94 -24.89 -6.43
C GLN A 57 11.03 -23.60 -5.64
N THR A 58 11.69 -23.67 -4.50
CA THR A 58 11.96 -22.53 -3.65
C THR A 58 13.44 -22.46 -3.31
N GLU A 59 13.93 -21.28 -3.03
CA GLU A 59 15.29 -20.97 -2.60
C GLU A 59 15.33 -20.55 -1.12
N GLY A 60 14.20 -20.63 -0.43
CA GLY A 60 14.01 -20.31 0.98
C GLY A 60 12.80 -19.42 1.24
N ILE A 61 12.68 -18.97 2.48
CA ILE A 61 11.69 -17.95 2.88
C ILE A 61 12.44 -16.63 3.08
N ARG A 62 11.99 -15.60 2.39
CA ARG A 62 12.55 -14.25 2.43
C ARG A 62 11.82 -13.40 3.45
N LEU A 63 12.55 -12.79 4.37
CA LEU A 63 12.12 -11.58 5.05
C LEU A 63 12.20 -10.42 4.06
N THR A 64 11.14 -9.67 3.89
CA THR A 64 10.99 -8.66 2.84
C THR A 64 10.29 -7.41 3.35
N HIS A 65 10.69 -6.26 2.79
CA HIS A 65 10.06 -4.97 3.03
C HIS A 65 9.59 -4.33 1.71
N GLN A 66 9.48 -5.13 0.65
CA GLN A 66 9.05 -4.64 -0.66
C GLN A 66 7.59 -4.17 -0.63
N PRO A 67 7.30 -2.87 -0.87
CA PRO A 67 5.92 -2.37 -0.96
C PRO A 67 5.31 -2.63 -2.33
N SER A 68 6.11 -2.57 -3.38
CA SER A 68 5.78 -2.81 -4.78
C SER A 68 7.01 -3.30 -5.52
N PRO A 69 6.91 -4.14 -6.56
CA PRO A 69 8.06 -4.56 -7.34
C PRO A 69 8.78 -3.39 -8.04
N TRP A 70 8.08 -2.30 -8.35
CA TRP A 70 8.64 -1.10 -8.97
C TRP A 70 9.53 -0.31 -8.01
N VAL A 71 9.18 -0.29 -6.72
CA VAL A 71 9.93 0.40 -5.66
C VAL A 71 11.07 -0.44 -5.12
N ARG A 72 11.06 -1.75 -5.37
CA ARG A 72 12.04 -2.74 -4.95
C ARG A 72 11.97 -3.03 -3.45
N ASP A 73 12.86 -3.93 -3.02
CA ASP A 73 13.00 -4.38 -1.62
C ASP A 73 14.18 -3.70 -0.94
N TYR A 74 14.11 -3.57 0.36
CA TYR A 74 15.20 -3.11 1.20
C TYR A 74 15.30 -3.99 2.45
N ALA A 75 16.48 -4.01 3.09
CA ALA A 75 16.67 -4.68 4.39
C ALA A 75 16.19 -6.15 4.42
N HIS A 76 16.51 -6.93 3.40
CA HIS A 76 16.01 -8.29 3.21
C HIS A 76 17.09 -9.35 3.36
N PHE A 77 16.70 -10.58 3.72
CA PHE A 77 17.53 -11.78 3.69
C PHE A 77 16.66 -13.04 3.57
N VAL A 78 17.29 -14.16 3.19
CA VAL A 78 16.62 -15.47 3.06
C VAL A 78 17.02 -16.39 4.20
N ILE A 79 16.04 -17.12 4.73
CA ILE A 79 16.24 -18.22 5.69
C ILE A 79 15.84 -19.52 5.01
N MET A 80 16.70 -20.56 5.12
CA MET A 80 16.43 -21.84 4.49
C MET A 80 16.92 -23.01 5.34
N PRO A 81 16.07 -23.98 5.70
CA PRO A 81 16.53 -25.22 6.32
C PRO A 81 17.23 -26.10 5.28
N GLN A 82 18.34 -26.69 5.66
CA GLN A 82 19.11 -27.63 4.84
C GLN A 82 19.47 -28.88 5.66
N SER A 83 19.97 -29.92 5.00
CA SER A 83 20.49 -31.12 5.66
C SER A 83 21.68 -31.70 4.89
N GLY A 84 22.68 -32.13 5.62
CA GLY A 84 23.91 -32.67 5.06
C GLY A 84 24.89 -31.56 4.61
N GLU A 85 25.31 -31.57 3.35
CA GLU A 85 26.23 -30.58 2.80
C GLU A 85 25.59 -29.19 2.73
N PRO A 86 26.34 -28.13 3.06
CA PRO A 86 25.86 -26.74 2.99
C PRO A 86 25.82 -26.24 1.53
N TYR A 87 24.69 -25.74 1.09
CA TYR A 87 24.50 -25.11 -0.22
C TYR A 87 24.17 -23.64 -0.02
N VAL A 88 24.89 -22.76 -0.72
CA VAL A 88 24.81 -21.30 -0.46
C VAL A 88 24.36 -20.48 -1.66
N THR A 89 24.72 -20.89 -2.88
CA THR A 89 24.24 -20.19 -4.09
C THR A 89 22.80 -20.55 -4.38
N GLU A 90 22.08 -19.69 -5.06
CA GLU A 90 20.67 -19.83 -5.36
C GLU A 90 20.37 -21.13 -6.10
N ASP A 91 21.06 -21.37 -7.21
CA ASP A 91 20.91 -22.59 -7.99
C ASP A 91 21.25 -23.84 -7.18
N SER A 92 22.34 -23.79 -6.39
CA SER A 92 22.80 -24.95 -5.62
C SER A 92 21.89 -25.32 -4.45
N ARG A 93 21.23 -24.31 -3.81
CA ARG A 93 20.36 -24.54 -2.64
C ARG A 93 18.92 -24.91 -2.97
N SER A 94 18.48 -24.62 -4.18
CA SER A 94 17.08 -24.78 -4.60
C SER A 94 16.49 -26.16 -4.23
N SER A 95 15.24 -26.17 -3.79
CA SER A 95 14.49 -27.37 -3.41
C SER A 95 13.07 -27.33 -3.97
N SER A 96 12.57 -28.47 -4.47
CA SER A 96 11.12 -28.61 -4.61
C SER A 96 10.45 -28.56 -3.23
N PHE A 97 9.21 -28.09 -3.18
CA PHE A 97 8.52 -27.88 -1.92
C PHE A 97 7.05 -28.27 -1.96
N ASP A 98 6.48 -28.51 -0.79
CA ASP A 98 5.03 -28.58 -0.57
C ASP A 98 4.63 -27.46 0.38
N GLU A 99 3.61 -26.73 0.02
CA GLU A 99 2.96 -25.77 0.91
C GLU A 99 2.17 -26.53 1.98
N LYS A 100 2.41 -26.19 3.24
CA LYS A 100 1.64 -26.70 4.38
C LYS A 100 0.63 -25.66 4.84
N GLU A 101 1.07 -24.41 4.93
CA GLU A 101 0.23 -23.26 5.21
C GLU A 101 0.86 -22.00 4.59
N ILE A 102 0.05 -21.25 3.86
CA ILE A 102 0.39 -19.92 3.36
C ILE A 102 -0.79 -19.01 3.71
N SER A 103 -0.68 -18.30 4.83
CA SER A 103 -1.74 -17.50 5.43
C SER A 103 -1.21 -16.14 5.92
N PRO A 104 -2.06 -15.16 6.26
CA PRO A 104 -1.59 -13.91 6.86
C PRO A 104 -0.70 -14.11 8.09
N ALA A 105 -1.00 -15.12 8.91
CA ALA A 105 -0.33 -15.37 10.18
C ALA A 105 0.89 -16.30 10.08
N CYS A 106 1.03 -17.06 8.99
CA CYS A 106 2.06 -18.09 8.93
C CYS A 106 2.43 -18.44 7.49
N THR A 107 3.73 -18.58 7.23
CA THR A 107 4.29 -19.26 6.06
C THR A 107 4.93 -20.55 6.50
N GLU A 108 4.36 -21.71 6.13
CA GLU A 108 4.89 -23.03 6.47
C GLU A 108 5.01 -23.89 5.23
N ILE A 109 6.22 -24.37 4.90
CA ILE A 109 6.53 -25.19 3.73
C ILE A 109 7.43 -26.36 4.09
N TYR A 110 7.34 -27.45 3.31
CA TYR A 110 8.20 -28.62 3.39
C TYR A 110 9.21 -28.63 2.24
N PHE A 111 10.50 -28.58 2.56
CA PHE A 111 11.61 -28.60 1.61
C PHE A 111 11.99 -30.07 1.30
N LYS A 112 11.55 -30.57 0.14
CA LYS A 112 11.68 -32.01 -0.20
C LYS A 112 13.13 -32.49 -0.28
N ARG A 113 14.01 -31.69 -0.89
CA ARG A 113 15.43 -32.01 -1.02
C ARG A 113 16.13 -32.23 0.33
N TYR A 114 15.72 -31.46 1.32
CA TYR A 114 16.34 -31.42 2.64
C TYR A 114 15.58 -32.22 3.70
N PHE A 115 14.43 -32.82 3.34
CA PHE A 115 13.55 -33.49 4.29
C PHE A 115 13.29 -32.64 5.53
N ALA A 116 13.00 -31.35 5.31
CA ALA A 116 12.82 -30.37 6.36
C ALA A 116 11.51 -29.58 6.18
N GLN A 117 10.82 -29.35 7.28
CA GLN A 117 9.65 -28.50 7.35
C GLN A 117 10.02 -27.24 8.12
N MET A 118 9.68 -26.05 7.60
CA MET A 118 9.89 -24.77 8.29
C MET A 118 8.61 -23.96 8.25
N GLY A 119 8.19 -23.51 9.44
CA GLY A 119 7.11 -22.57 9.64
C GLY A 119 7.64 -21.27 10.26
N ILE A 120 7.20 -20.13 9.73
CA ILE A 120 7.53 -18.79 10.25
C ILE A 120 6.24 -18.09 10.62
N VAL A 121 6.15 -17.63 11.88
CA VAL A 121 5.07 -16.79 12.39
C VAL A 121 5.66 -15.41 12.70
N PRO A 122 5.29 -14.37 11.93
CA PRO A 122 5.76 -13.01 12.17
C PRO A 122 5.13 -12.41 13.42
N THR A 123 5.85 -11.44 14.01
CA THR A 123 5.33 -10.49 15.00
C THR A 123 5.54 -9.07 14.46
N GLU A 124 5.24 -8.04 15.23
CA GLU A 124 5.43 -6.66 14.75
C GLU A 124 6.89 -6.38 14.33
N ARG A 125 7.89 -6.80 15.16
CA ARG A 125 9.33 -6.50 14.95
C ARG A 125 10.20 -7.74 14.94
N GLY A 126 9.64 -8.92 14.72
CA GLY A 126 10.37 -10.15 14.72
C GLY A 126 9.57 -11.32 14.17
N ALA A 127 9.95 -12.54 14.61
CA ALA A 127 9.23 -13.76 14.27
C ALA A 127 9.61 -14.89 15.22
N ILE A 128 8.75 -15.93 15.29
CA ILE A 128 9.14 -17.24 15.79
C ILE A 128 9.16 -18.24 14.64
N ILE A 129 10.22 -19.04 14.57
CA ILE A 129 10.45 -19.99 13.48
C ILE A 129 10.57 -21.37 14.09
N LYS A 130 9.88 -22.34 13.51
CA LYS A 130 9.95 -23.76 13.87
C LYS A 130 10.48 -24.54 12.68
N VAL A 131 11.55 -25.32 12.87
CA VAL A 131 12.12 -26.19 11.84
C VAL A 131 12.17 -27.60 12.36
N ARG A 132 11.76 -28.58 11.55
CA ARG A 132 11.84 -30.01 11.83
C ARG A 132 12.53 -30.72 10.68
N TRP A 133 13.42 -31.67 11.00
CA TRP A 133 14.13 -32.47 10.00
C TRP A 133 13.74 -33.96 10.11
N ASP A 134 13.26 -34.52 9.03
CA ASP A 134 12.87 -35.93 8.90
C ASP A 134 14.01 -36.82 8.37
N THR A 135 15.27 -36.42 8.57
CA THR A 135 16.48 -37.11 8.09
C THR A 135 17.52 -37.22 9.19
N ALA A 136 18.39 -38.24 9.08
CA ALA A 136 19.56 -38.40 9.96
C ALA A 136 20.78 -37.59 9.51
N LYS A 137 20.72 -36.86 8.40
CA LYS A 137 21.80 -35.98 7.95
C LYS A 137 21.89 -34.77 8.87
N THR A 138 23.11 -34.17 8.98
CA THR A 138 23.34 -32.94 9.77
C THR A 138 22.30 -31.85 9.48
N PRO A 139 21.46 -31.46 10.46
CA PRO A 139 20.51 -30.38 10.33
C PRO A 139 21.20 -29.04 10.22
N ARG A 140 20.74 -28.19 9.30
CA ARG A 140 21.34 -26.88 9.05
C ARG A 140 20.28 -25.79 8.86
N LEU A 141 20.59 -24.57 9.27
CA LEU A 141 19.83 -23.37 8.96
C LEU A 141 20.75 -22.39 8.23
N ALA A 142 20.44 -22.11 6.96
CA ALA A 142 21.13 -21.10 6.18
C ALA A 142 20.49 -19.72 6.40
N VAL A 143 21.33 -18.71 6.67
CA VAL A 143 20.97 -17.30 6.71
C VAL A 143 21.80 -16.61 5.62
N LEU A 144 21.10 -16.16 4.58
CA LEU A 144 21.70 -15.79 3.30
C LEU A 144 21.24 -14.37 2.94
N PRO A 145 21.94 -13.35 3.43
CA PRO A 145 21.81 -11.99 2.90
C PRO A 145 22.22 -11.97 1.43
N PHE A 146 21.68 -11.00 0.70
CA PHE A 146 21.98 -10.83 -0.72
C PHE A 146 23.30 -10.07 -0.95
N ASP A 147 23.48 -9.52 -2.17
CA ASP A 147 24.70 -8.85 -2.62
C ASP A 147 24.95 -7.47 -1.98
N PHE A 148 24.66 -7.34 -0.69
CA PHE A 148 24.88 -6.12 0.07
C PHE A 148 25.90 -6.34 1.19
N PRO A 149 26.62 -5.30 1.63
CA PRO A 149 27.50 -5.38 2.79
C PRO A 149 26.73 -5.93 4.01
N THR A 150 27.24 -7.02 4.56
CA THR A 150 26.60 -7.79 5.61
C THR A 150 27.65 -8.17 6.64
N GLU A 151 27.25 -8.27 7.90
CA GLU A 151 28.04 -8.86 8.96
C GLU A 151 27.18 -9.87 9.73
N LEU A 152 27.74 -11.04 9.98
CA LEU A 152 27.13 -12.11 10.78
C LEU A 152 28.13 -12.59 11.82
N VAL A 153 27.68 -12.69 13.06
CA VAL A 153 28.47 -13.21 14.20
C VAL A 153 27.64 -14.24 14.96
N LEU A 154 28.12 -15.48 15.00
CA LEU A 154 27.50 -16.56 15.74
C LEU A 154 28.26 -16.79 17.03
N ASP A 155 27.57 -16.68 18.16
CA ASP A 155 28.06 -17.09 19.49
C ASP A 155 27.43 -18.43 19.87
N PRO A 156 28.17 -19.55 19.82
CA PRO A 156 27.66 -20.86 20.18
C PRO A 156 27.26 -21.00 21.65
N ASP A 157 27.97 -20.32 22.56
CA ASP A 157 27.74 -20.39 24.00
C ASP A 157 26.40 -19.77 24.38
N SER A 158 26.12 -18.59 23.85
CA SER A 158 24.80 -17.93 23.99
C SER A 158 23.75 -18.48 23.05
N ARG A 159 24.12 -19.32 22.07
CA ARG A 159 23.24 -19.82 20.98
C ARG A 159 22.57 -18.68 20.24
N MET A 160 23.33 -17.69 19.84
CA MET A 160 22.83 -16.48 19.25
C MET A 160 23.58 -16.12 17.97
N LEU A 161 22.87 -15.88 16.90
CA LEU A 161 23.38 -15.19 15.71
C LEU A 161 22.96 -13.73 15.80
N THR A 162 23.90 -12.82 15.66
CA THR A 162 23.65 -11.40 15.46
C THR A 162 24.22 -10.95 14.13
N GLY A 163 23.63 -9.95 13.52
CA GLY A 163 24.13 -9.42 12.27
C GLY A 163 23.38 -8.20 11.79
N PHE A 164 23.85 -7.69 10.67
CA PHE A 164 23.11 -6.68 9.90
C PHE A 164 23.28 -6.93 8.40
N THR A 165 22.34 -6.43 7.63
CA THR A 165 22.48 -6.24 6.19
C THR A 165 22.37 -4.76 5.86
N ASN A 166 23.18 -4.28 4.90
CA ASN A 166 23.14 -2.91 4.40
C ASN A 166 22.40 -2.86 3.05
N ALA A 167 21.29 -3.56 2.96
CA ALA A 167 20.37 -3.49 1.82
C ALA A 167 19.51 -2.24 1.96
N TYR A 168 20.02 -1.10 1.52
CA TYR A 168 19.31 0.16 1.61
C TYR A 168 18.35 0.37 0.42
N GLY A 169 17.24 1.07 0.69
CA GLY A 169 16.36 1.59 -0.35
C GLY A 169 16.81 2.98 -0.83
N ASP A 170 16.34 3.42 -1.99
CA ASP A 170 16.52 4.79 -2.42
C ASP A 170 15.89 5.76 -1.39
N GLY A 171 16.38 6.99 -1.31
CA GLY A 171 15.93 7.96 -0.31
C GLY A 171 16.52 7.77 1.09
N THR A 172 17.34 6.74 1.33
CA THR A 172 18.05 6.51 2.59
C THR A 172 19.55 6.82 2.47
N ARG A 173 20.20 6.90 3.62
CA ARG A 173 21.68 6.94 3.68
C ARG A 173 22.28 5.61 3.20
N LYS A 174 23.44 5.67 2.54
CA LYS A 174 24.17 4.46 2.08
C LYS A 174 24.69 3.58 3.22
N ASP A 175 24.76 4.11 4.43
CA ASP A 175 25.16 3.40 5.65
C ASP A 175 23.96 2.89 6.48
N PHE A 176 22.73 3.01 5.96
CA PHE A 176 21.53 2.42 6.55
C PHE A 176 21.73 0.92 6.75
N LYS A 177 21.39 0.45 7.94
CA LYS A 177 21.55 -0.95 8.33
C LYS A 177 20.23 -1.50 8.89
N PHE A 178 19.99 -2.75 8.55
CA PHE A 178 18.96 -3.56 9.17
C PHE A 178 19.61 -4.61 10.04
N TYR A 179 19.43 -4.47 11.34
CA TYR A 179 19.99 -5.37 12.35
C TYR A 179 19.02 -6.50 12.66
N PHE A 180 19.56 -7.67 12.97
CA PHE A 180 18.76 -8.80 13.40
C PHE A 180 19.52 -9.67 14.41
N CYS A 181 18.73 -10.37 15.22
CA CYS A 181 19.20 -11.31 16.23
C CYS A 181 18.35 -12.58 16.16
N MET A 182 19.00 -13.74 16.05
CA MET A 182 18.36 -15.05 16.09
C MET A 182 18.82 -15.82 17.31
N LYS A 183 17.90 -16.20 18.21
CA LYS A 183 18.16 -17.02 19.39
C LYS A 183 17.67 -18.43 19.15
N PHE A 184 18.56 -19.42 19.31
CA PHE A 184 18.29 -20.84 19.10
C PHE A 184 17.98 -21.54 20.42
N ASP A 185 17.02 -22.45 20.45
CA ASP A 185 16.72 -23.27 21.64
C ASP A 185 17.63 -24.52 21.75
N LYS A 186 18.30 -24.89 20.65
CA LYS A 186 19.26 -26.02 20.59
C LYS A 186 20.68 -25.56 20.52
N PRO A 187 21.63 -26.41 20.99
CA PRO A 187 23.06 -26.15 20.81
C PRO A 187 23.46 -26.10 19.34
N VAL A 188 24.37 -25.19 19.02
CA VAL A 188 25.01 -25.07 17.72
C VAL A 188 26.20 -26.01 17.62
N ASN A 189 26.30 -26.73 16.50
CA ASN A 189 27.51 -27.51 16.20
C ASN A 189 28.56 -26.59 15.52
N ALA A 190 29.36 -25.90 16.32
CA ALA A 190 30.34 -24.93 15.85
C ALA A 190 31.41 -25.55 14.93
N SER A 191 31.72 -26.85 15.09
CA SER A 191 32.72 -27.53 14.27
C SER A 191 32.28 -27.80 12.83
N GLU A 192 30.98 -27.85 12.59
CA GLU A 192 30.39 -28.02 11.24
C GLU A 192 29.80 -26.75 10.68
N ASN A 193 29.90 -25.62 11.39
CA ASN A 193 29.36 -24.34 10.91
C ASN A 193 30.19 -23.81 9.73
N VAL A 194 29.51 -23.34 8.69
CA VAL A 194 30.13 -22.86 7.45
C VAL A 194 29.72 -21.43 7.18
N ILE A 195 30.70 -20.61 6.86
CA ILE A 195 30.50 -19.26 6.32
C ILE A 195 30.82 -19.22 4.85
N THR A 196 30.10 -18.36 4.13
CA THR A 196 30.30 -18.10 2.71
C THR A 196 30.87 -16.72 2.48
N LYS A 197 31.78 -16.60 1.52
CA LYS A 197 32.30 -15.32 1.01
C LYS A 197 32.16 -15.30 -0.52
N ASN A 198 31.91 -14.12 -1.08
CA ASN A 198 31.89 -13.90 -2.52
C ASN A 198 31.07 -14.94 -3.30
N ALA A 199 29.86 -15.26 -2.81
CA ALA A 199 28.88 -16.12 -3.47
C ALA A 199 29.34 -17.57 -3.82
N GLY A 200 30.47 -18.08 -3.28
CA GLY A 200 30.90 -19.45 -3.65
C GLY A 200 31.93 -20.06 -2.73
N ASP A 201 32.84 -19.27 -2.16
CA ASP A 201 33.89 -19.78 -1.30
C ASP A 201 33.36 -20.07 0.10
N THR A 202 33.32 -21.33 0.47
CA THR A 202 32.87 -21.78 1.79
C THR A 202 34.05 -22.20 2.66
N LYS A 203 34.00 -21.82 3.91
CA LYS A 203 34.96 -22.28 4.93
C LYS A 203 34.29 -22.39 6.29
N GLN A 204 34.88 -23.17 7.17
CA GLN A 204 34.46 -23.22 8.55
C GLN A 204 34.67 -21.84 9.22
N GLY A 205 33.72 -21.41 10.05
CA GLY A 205 33.83 -20.15 10.75
C GLY A 205 32.55 -19.76 11.49
N LEU A 206 32.71 -18.84 12.44
CA LEU A 206 31.62 -18.33 13.30
C LEU A 206 31.30 -16.86 13.02
N SER A 207 32.05 -16.23 12.12
CA SER A 207 31.78 -14.84 11.72
C SER A 207 32.17 -14.61 10.27
N CYS A 208 31.42 -13.76 9.60
CA CYS A 208 31.70 -13.29 8.24
C CYS A 208 31.26 -11.86 8.05
N SER A 209 31.92 -11.15 7.14
CA SER A 209 31.58 -9.79 6.75
C SER A 209 31.93 -9.55 5.28
N GLY A 210 31.20 -8.70 4.61
CA GLY A 210 31.39 -8.29 3.22
C GLY A 210 30.15 -8.48 2.38
N THR A 211 30.31 -8.33 1.06
CA THR A 211 29.24 -8.56 0.06
C THR A 211 29.20 -10.04 -0.32
N GLY A 212 28.02 -10.56 -0.60
CA GLY A 212 27.82 -11.99 -0.97
C GLY A 212 28.20 -12.96 0.17
N THR A 213 28.10 -12.52 1.41
CA THR A 213 28.39 -13.35 2.60
C THR A 213 27.12 -14.00 3.12
N GLY A 214 27.27 -15.15 3.78
CA GLY A 214 26.17 -15.87 4.42
C GLY A 214 26.70 -16.87 5.42
N MET A 215 25.80 -17.46 6.20
CA MET A 215 26.14 -18.47 7.19
C MET A 215 25.20 -19.67 7.08
N ASN A 216 25.76 -20.86 7.16
CA ASN A 216 25.04 -22.13 7.20
C ASN A 216 25.31 -22.79 8.54
N ILE A 217 24.37 -22.63 9.48
CA ILE A 217 24.53 -23.01 10.90
C ILE A 217 24.15 -24.47 11.06
N ALA A 218 25.04 -25.28 11.60
CA ALA A 218 24.80 -26.68 11.88
C ALA A 218 24.29 -26.88 13.32
N PHE A 219 23.48 -27.94 13.52
CA PHE A 219 22.91 -28.29 14.82
C PHE A 219 23.04 -29.78 15.10
N ASP A 220 23.14 -30.12 16.38
CA ASP A 220 23.10 -31.52 16.86
C ASP A 220 21.65 -31.87 17.23
N ILE A 221 20.82 -32.14 16.21
CA ILE A 221 19.40 -32.48 16.37
C ILE A 221 19.17 -33.86 15.74
N PRO A 222 18.53 -34.79 16.46
CA PRO A 222 18.24 -36.12 15.92
C PRO A 222 17.16 -36.07 14.85
N GLN A 223 17.07 -37.13 14.05
CA GLN A 223 15.96 -37.29 13.07
C GLN A 223 14.61 -37.13 13.76
N GLY A 224 13.71 -36.36 13.16
CA GLY A 224 12.41 -36.00 13.71
C GLY A 224 12.44 -34.92 14.79
N GLY A 225 13.64 -34.42 15.14
CA GLY A 225 13.79 -33.35 16.12
C GLY A 225 13.51 -31.97 15.57
N GLU A 226 13.25 -31.03 16.47
CA GLU A 226 12.83 -29.65 16.14
C GLU A 226 13.80 -28.61 16.66
N LEU A 227 13.90 -27.50 15.95
CA LEU A 227 14.58 -26.27 16.34
C LEU A 227 13.54 -25.13 16.42
N ILE A 228 13.57 -24.39 17.52
CA ILE A 228 12.86 -23.12 17.64
C ILE A 228 13.87 -21.98 17.55
N VAL A 229 13.62 -21.06 16.61
CA VAL A 229 14.38 -19.82 16.45
C VAL A 229 13.49 -18.65 16.79
N ARG A 230 13.99 -17.76 17.65
CA ARG A 230 13.36 -16.46 17.95
C ARG A 230 14.15 -15.39 17.24
N LEU A 231 13.46 -14.65 16.36
CA LEU A 231 14.03 -13.56 15.57
C LEU A 231 13.56 -12.23 16.12
N GLY A 232 14.46 -11.31 16.37
CA GLY A 232 14.19 -9.89 16.59
C GLY A 232 14.93 -9.07 15.55
N THR A 233 14.33 -7.99 15.10
CA THR A 233 14.89 -7.11 14.06
C THR A 233 14.84 -5.65 14.50
N SER A 234 15.68 -4.80 13.90
CA SER A 234 15.76 -3.37 14.21
C SER A 234 16.37 -2.56 13.06
N TYR A 235 15.87 -1.34 12.86
CA TYR A 235 16.52 -0.34 12.03
C TYR A 235 17.50 0.56 12.82
N ILE A 236 17.53 0.43 14.15
CA ILE A 236 18.26 1.33 15.05
C ILE A 236 19.63 0.75 15.41
N SER A 237 19.64 -0.44 16.06
CA SER A 237 20.89 -1.05 16.50
C SER A 237 20.75 -2.54 16.83
N PRO A 238 21.89 -3.29 17.03
CA PRO A 238 21.84 -4.68 17.49
C PRO A 238 21.13 -4.84 18.85
N GLU A 239 21.28 -3.88 19.77
CA GLU A 239 20.65 -3.90 21.09
C GLU A 239 19.12 -3.82 20.98
N TYR A 240 18.62 -3.02 20.04
CA TYR A 240 17.18 -2.96 19.75
C TYR A 240 16.68 -4.26 19.14
N ALA A 241 17.44 -4.89 18.23
CA ALA A 241 17.08 -6.21 17.69
C ALA A 241 16.98 -7.27 18.79
N VAL A 242 17.91 -7.25 19.78
CA VAL A 242 17.85 -8.13 20.97
C VAL A 242 16.65 -7.80 21.85
N ARG A 243 16.33 -6.52 22.05
CA ARG A 243 15.15 -6.07 22.81
C ARG A 243 13.86 -6.57 22.17
N ASN A 244 13.74 -6.50 20.86
CA ASN A 244 12.55 -6.93 20.12
C ASN A 244 12.33 -8.45 20.16
N LEU A 245 13.30 -9.27 20.61
CA LEU A 245 13.05 -10.66 20.99
C LEU A 245 12.00 -10.82 22.09
N SER A 246 11.72 -9.78 22.87
CA SER A 246 10.67 -9.79 23.92
C SER A 246 9.30 -10.16 23.39
N GLU A 247 9.00 -9.84 22.13
CA GLU A 247 7.71 -10.16 21.48
C GLU A 247 7.45 -11.68 21.41
N VAL A 248 8.51 -12.48 21.35
CA VAL A 248 8.45 -13.96 21.22
C VAL A 248 9.06 -14.71 22.40
N SER A 249 9.68 -14.01 23.36
CA SER A 249 10.31 -14.63 24.52
C SER A 249 9.28 -15.26 25.46
N GLY A 250 9.58 -16.47 25.95
CA GLY A 250 8.71 -17.20 26.85
C GLY A 250 7.44 -17.78 26.23
N ARG A 251 7.25 -17.61 24.93
CA ARG A 251 6.07 -18.12 24.19
C ARG A 251 6.46 -19.33 23.33
N THR A 252 5.52 -20.24 23.13
CA THR A 252 5.64 -21.31 22.15
C THR A 252 5.27 -20.82 20.75
N TYR A 253 5.68 -21.59 19.72
CA TYR A 253 5.30 -21.31 18.32
C TYR A 253 3.78 -21.20 18.16
N GLU A 254 3.04 -22.13 18.76
CA GLU A 254 1.58 -22.22 18.67
C GLU A 254 0.90 -21.03 19.40
N GLN A 255 1.48 -20.56 20.53
CA GLN A 255 0.97 -19.39 21.24
C GLN A 255 1.18 -18.09 20.47
N VAL A 256 2.31 -17.94 19.80
CA VAL A 256 2.57 -16.76 18.94
C VAL A 256 1.64 -16.79 17.75
N LYS A 257 1.50 -17.96 17.08
CA LYS A 257 0.61 -18.14 15.93
C LYS A 257 -0.84 -17.80 16.28
N ALA A 258 -1.37 -18.37 17.34
CA ALA A 258 -2.73 -18.07 17.80
C ALA A 258 -2.94 -16.59 18.09
N GLY A 259 -1.93 -15.90 18.65
CA GLY A 259 -2.00 -14.46 18.91
C GLY A 259 -2.07 -13.62 17.62
N ILE A 260 -1.30 -13.97 16.60
CA ILE A 260 -1.34 -13.28 15.28
C ILE A 260 -2.64 -13.59 14.54
N GLU A 261 -3.11 -14.83 14.59
CA GLU A 261 -4.43 -15.21 14.03
C GLU A 261 -5.58 -14.43 14.68
N GLU A 262 -5.52 -14.20 16.00
CA GLU A 262 -6.49 -13.39 16.72
C GLU A 262 -6.45 -11.92 16.31
N GLN A 263 -5.26 -11.33 16.16
CA GLN A 263 -5.09 -9.95 15.68
C GLN A 263 -5.71 -9.79 14.28
N TRP A 264 -5.39 -10.67 13.35
CA TRP A 264 -5.98 -10.67 12.01
C TRP A 264 -7.49 -10.84 12.04
N ASN A 265 -8.02 -11.80 12.79
CA ASN A 265 -9.47 -12.00 12.89
C ASN A 265 -10.17 -10.79 13.52
N SER A 266 -9.55 -10.10 14.46
CA SER A 266 -10.10 -8.87 15.06
C SER A 266 -10.27 -7.77 14.03
N LEU A 267 -9.29 -7.57 13.12
CA LEU A 267 -9.36 -6.57 12.06
C LEU A 267 -10.33 -6.99 10.94
N LEU A 268 -10.25 -8.23 10.48
CA LEU A 268 -11.13 -8.74 9.44
C LEU A 268 -12.61 -8.73 9.85
N SER A 269 -12.89 -8.92 11.15
CA SER A 269 -14.26 -8.85 11.70
C SER A 269 -14.84 -7.44 11.78
N LYS A 270 -14.04 -6.39 11.47
CA LYS A 270 -14.56 -5.02 11.40
C LYS A 270 -15.61 -4.86 10.30
N ILE A 271 -15.55 -5.69 9.26
CA ILE A 271 -16.57 -5.71 8.21
C ILE A 271 -17.00 -7.15 7.98
N GLU A 272 -18.24 -7.46 8.31
CA GLU A 272 -18.85 -8.76 8.05
C GLU A 272 -19.79 -8.68 6.86
N ILE A 273 -19.60 -9.55 5.85
CA ILE A 273 -20.50 -9.67 4.70
C ILE A 273 -21.21 -11.03 4.69
N GLU A 274 -22.42 -11.04 4.15
CA GLU A 274 -23.20 -12.26 3.85
C GLU A 274 -23.26 -12.42 2.33
N ASP A 275 -22.46 -13.34 1.79
CA ASP A 275 -22.37 -13.59 0.34
C ASP A 275 -21.92 -15.03 0.04
N SER A 276 -21.73 -15.38 -1.24
CA SER A 276 -21.12 -16.64 -1.66
C SER A 276 -19.69 -16.79 -1.12
N GLU A 277 -19.22 -18.01 -0.97
CA GLU A 277 -17.86 -18.26 -0.48
C GLU A 277 -16.82 -17.62 -1.39
N GLU A 278 -16.98 -17.66 -2.71
CA GLU A 278 -16.09 -17.05 -3.69
C GLU A 278 -15.97 -15.52 -3.46
N ARG A 279 -17.11 -14.83 -3.32
CA ARG A 279 -17.12 -13.39 -3.06
C ARG A 279 -16.57 -13.05 -1.68
N MET A 280 -16.83 -13.88 -0.67
CA MET A 280 -16.20 -13.70 0.65
C MET A 280 -14.68 -13.87 0.57
N ARG A 281 -14.17 -14.82 -0.23
CA ARG A 281 -12.73 -14.98 -0.43
C ARG A 281 -12.10 -13.75 -1.09
N THR A 282 -12.71 -13.23 -2.15
CA THR A 282 -12.25 -11.97 -2.78
C THR A 282 -12.28 -10.81 -1.78
N PHE A 283 -13.39 -10.64 -1.06
CA PHE A 283 -13.57 -9.54 -0.11
C PHE A 283 -12.54 -9.57 1.02
N TYR A 284 -12.37 -10.70 1.70
CA TYR A 284 -11.44 -10.79 2.82
C TYR A 284 -9.97 -10.80 2.38
N SER A 285 -9.67 -11.22 1.15
CA SER A 285 -8.33 -11.07 0.56
C SER A 285 -8.00 -9.60 0.29
N CYS A 286 -8.95 -8.82 -0.24
CA CYS A 286 -8.81 -7.37 -0.36
C CYS A 286 -8.71 -6.69 1.01
N LEU A 287 -9.59 -7.05 1.96
CA LEU A 287 -9.59 -6.43 3.29
C LEU A 287 -8.27 -6.71 4.05
N TYR A 288 -7.70 -7.90 3.92
CA TYR A 288 -6.38 -8.22 4.47
C TYR A 288 -5.30 -7.25 3.94
N ARG A 289 -5.30 -6.93 2.64
CA ARG A 289 -4.30 -6.01 2.07
C ARG A 289 -4.42 -4.59 2.57
N CYS A 290 -5.61 -4.16 2.97
CA CYS A 290 -5.83 -2.85 3.59
C CYS A 290 -5.15 -2.69 4.97
N PHE A 291 -4.66 -3.77 5.57
CA PHE A 291 -4.01 -3.76 6.89
C PHE A 291 -2.52 -4.17 6.86
N ILE A 292 -1.90 -4.20 5.68
CA ILE A 292 -0.46 -4.46 5.53
C ILE A 292 0.34 -3.15 5.57
N PHE A 293 -0.16 -2.12 4.91
CA PHE A 293 0.50 -0.83 4.72
C PHE A 293 -0.32 0.33 5.29
N PRO A 294 0.36 1.42 5.71
CA PRO A 294 1.81 1.58 5.85
C PRO A 294 2.35 0.73 6.99
N ARG A 295 3.62 0.33 6.91
CA ARG A 295 4.29 -0.44 7.96
C ARG A 295 4.81 0.46 9.07
N ILE A 296 4.82 -0.05 10.32
CA ILE A 296 5.51 0.59 11.43
C ILE A 296 7.02 0.67 11.13
N PHE A 297 7.62 1.81 11.41
CA PHE A 297 9.05 2.07 11.27
C PHE A 297 9.63 2.60 12.59
N TYR A 298 8.98 2.31 13.70
CA TYR A 298 9.38 2.72 15.03
C TYR A 298 9.52 1.50 15.96
N GLU A 299 10.32 1.70 16.97
CA GLU A 299 10.65 0.72 18.01
C GLU A 299 10.42 1.37 19.38
N TYR A 300 10.66 0.63 20.45
CA TYR A 300 10.52 1.16 21.81
C TYR A 300 11.88 1.19 22.53
N ASP A 301 12.17 2.32 23.16
CA ASP A 301 13.36 2.48 24.01
C ASP A 301 13.21 1.74 25.37
N GLU A 302 14.20 1.88 26.26
CA GLU A 302 14.20 1.24 27.58
C GLU A 302 13.06 1.74 28.51
N LEU A 303 12.53 2.91 28.21
CA LEU A 303 11.44 3.52 28.97
C LEU A 303 10.05 3.25 28.32
N GLY A 304 10.00 2.45 27.25
CA GLY A 304 8.80 2.15 26.50
C GLY A 304 8.30 3.31 25.61
N ARG A 305 9.16 4.28 25.30
CA ARG A 305 8.81 5.40 24.41
C ARG A 305 9.10 5.01 22.98
N ALA A 306 8.21 5.39 22.06
CA ALA A 306 8.41 5.19 20.62
C ALA A 306 9.62 6.03 20.13
N VAL A 307 10.50 5.37 19.37
CA VAL A 307 11.68 5.96 18.73
C VAL A 307 11.86 5.35 17.35
N HIS A 308 12.48 6.08 16.43
CA HIS A 308 12.74 5.58 15.08
C HIS A 308 14.05 6.09 14.49
N TYR A 309 14.55 5.40 13.49
CA TYR A 309 15.73 5.81 12.72
C TYR A 309 15.34 6.89 11.71
N ASN A 310 16.01 8.05 11.74
CA ASN A 310 15.84 9.09 10.74
C ASN A 310 16.66 8.76 9.49
N THR A 311 15.97 8.49 8.39
CA THR A 311 16.58 8.03 7.13
C THR A 311 17.50 9.04 6.45
N LYS A 312 17.39 10.34 6.81
CA LYS A 312 18.23 11.42 6.27
C LYS A 312 19.43 11.75 7.16
N SER A 313 19.22 11.93 8.46
CA SER A 313 20.31 12.29 9.38
C SER A 313 21.09 11.06 9.89
N GLY A 314 20.46 9.89 9.98
CA GLY A 314 21.01 8.69 10.60
C GLY A 314 20.88 8.69 12.13
N GLU A 315 20.20 9.66 12.71
CA GLU A 315 19.97 9.77 14.15
C GLU A 315 18.75 8.99 14.59
N VAL A 316 18.65 8.72 15.89
CA VAL A 316 17.44 8.15 16.49
C VAL A 316 16.56 9.29 16.99
N CYS A 317 15.37 9.39 16.44
CA CYS A 317 14.38 10.41 16.78
C CYS A 317 13.26 9.83 17.64
N GLY A 318 12.60 10.69 18.43
CA GLY A 318 11.46 10.29 19.26
C GLY A 318 10.14 10.34 18.50
N GLY A 319 9.23 9.43 18.83
CA GLY A 319 7.89 9.36 18.26
C GLY A 319 7.69 8.21 17.29
N LYS A 320 6.43 8.04 16.85
CA LYS A 320 6.05 7.03 15.87
C LYS A 320 6.50 7.44 14.46
N MET A 321 6.73 6.44 13.61
CA MET A 321 7.04 6.62 12.19
C MET A 321 6.47 5.44 11.41
N PHE A 322 6.01 5.70 10.17
CA PHE A 322 5.46 4.72 9.26
C PHE A 322 6.07 4.91 7.87
N VAL A 323 6.23 3.80 7.15
CA VAL A 323 6.85 3.77 5.81
C VAL A 323 6.09 2.83 4.87
N ASP A 324 6.58 2.69 3.65
CA ASP A 324 5.98 1.91 2.58
C ASP A 324 4.59 2.43 2.22
N ASN A 325 4.55 3.71 1.85
CA ASN A 325 3.32 4.42 1.55
C ASN A 325 3.52 5.43 0.42
N GLY A 326 2.72 5.27 -0.64
CA GLY A 326 2.57 6.21 -1.75
C GLY A 326 1.26 6.99 -1.62
N PHE A 327 1.32 8.29 -1.30
CA PHE A 327 0.09 9.05 -1.07
C PHE A 327 -0.75 9.20 -2.34
N TRP A 328 -0.11 9.32 -3.51
CA TRP A 328 -0.81 9.40 -4.80
C TRP A 328 -1.73 8.20 -5.03
N ASP A 329 -1.33 7.02 -4.55
CA ASP A 329 -2.10 5.79 -4.68
C ASP A 329 -3.22 5.71 -3.65
N VAL A 330 -2.91 5.91 -2.36
CA VAL A 330 -3.75 5.46 -1.24
C VAL A 330 -4.69 6.53 -0.66
N TYR A 331 -4.46 7.84 -0.94
CA TYR A 331 -5.27 8.91 -0.35
C TYR A 331 -6.76 8.79 -0.70
N ARG A 332 -7.03 8.29 -1.90
CA ARG A 332 -8.36 8.25 -2.53
C ARG A 332 -9.23 7.06 -2.11
N THR A 333 -8.68 6.07 -1.42
CA THR A 333 -9.39 4.84 -1.06
C THR A 333 -9.03 4.32 0.33
N LEU A 334 -7.75 3.97 0.56
CA LEU A 334 -7.30 3.30 1.77
C LEU A 334 -7.54 4.14 3.02
N TYR A 335 -7.03 5.38 3.06
CA TYR A 335 -7.21 6.25 4.23
C TYR A 335 -8.68 6.52 4.55
N PRO A 336 -9.54 6.91 3.57
CA PRO A 336 -10.96 7.06 3.84
C PRO A 336 -11.65 5.80 4.37
N LEU A 337 -11.25 4.60 3.93
CA LEU A 337 -11.75 3.33 4.48
C LEU A 337 -11.26 3.13 5.92
N LEU A 338 -9.97 3.29 6.16
CA LEU A 338 -9.39 3.11 7.49
C LEU A 338 -9.95 4.10 8.52
N THR A 339 -10.28 5.34 8.12
CA THR A 339 -10.94 6.32 9.03
C THR A 339 -12.30 5.86 9.53
N LEU A 340 -12.99 4.97 8.81
CA LEU A 340 -14.27 4.39 9.25
C LEU A 340 -14.07 3.27 10.30
N ILE A 341 -13.04 2.44 10.14
CA ILE A 341 -12.93 1.16 10.85
C ILE A 341 -11.82 1.12 11.91
N VAL A 342 -10.73 1.87 11.72
CA VAL A 342 -9.57 1.95 12.63
C VAL A 342 -9.03 3.40 12.75
N PRO A 343 -9.87 4.39 13.09
CA PRO A 343 -9.49 5.81 13.10
C PRO A 343 -8.33 6.13 14.05
N GLU A 344 -8.21 5.42 15.18
CA GLU A 344 -7.12 5.61 16.13
C GLU A 344 -5.77 5.29 15.48
N HIS A 345 -5.71 4.22 14.68
CA HIS A 345 -4.49 3.85 13.97
C HIS A 345 -4.14 4.86 12.87
N VAL A 346 -5.15 5.41 12.18
CA VAL A 346 -4.94 6.50 11.20
C VAL A 346 -4.37 7.73 11.88
N SER A 347 -4.85 8.11 13.07
CA SER A 347 -4.29 9.23 13.84
C SER A 347 -2.81 9.02 14.19
N GLU A 348 -2.43 7.79 14.55
CA GLU A 348 -1.02 7.44 14.80
C GLU A 348 -0.15 7.51 13.55
N ILE A 349 -0.68 7.09 12.40
CA ILE A 349 0.00 7.18 11.11
C ILE A 349 0.24 8.66 10.75
N MET A 350 -0.77 9.51 10.88
CA MET A 350 -0.64 10.94 10.61
C MET A 350 0.36 11.63 11.57
N GLU A 351 0.37 11.25 12.84
CA GLU A 351 1.40 11.69 13.79
C GLU A 351 2.81 11.34 13.27
N GLY A 352 3.01 10.13 12.78
CA GLY A 352 4.29 9.69 12.21
C GLY A 352 4.73 10.56 11.01
N TYR A 353 3.82 10.90 10.10
CA TYR A 353 4.15 11.75 8.96
C TYR A 353 4.37 13.22 9.34
N LEU A 354 3.71 13.70 10.38
CA LEU A 354 4.01 15.02 10.95
C LEU A 354 5.35 15.03 11.69
N ASN A 355 5.79 13.92 12.28
CA ASN A 355 7.16 13.78 12.80
C ASN A 355 8.18 13.81 11.65
N PHE A 356 7.89 13.12 10.54
CA PHE A 356 8.73 13.21 9.33
C PHE A 356 8.88 14.67 8.86
N TYR A 357 7.78 15.45 8.81
CA TYR A 357 7.83 16.87 8.46
C TYR A 357 8.74 17.67 9.39
N LYS A 358 8.60 17.51 10.72
CA LYS A 358 9.47 18.18 11.71
C LYS A 358 10.95 17.90 11.48
N GLU A 359 11.27 16.67 11.09
CA GLU A 359 12.64 16.18 10.93
C GLU A 359 13.27 16.52 9.57
N GLN A 360 12.46 16.48 8.51
CA GLN A 360 12.93 16.65 7.14
C GLN A 360 12.70 18.07 6.58
N GLY A 361 11.75 18.83 7.17
CA GLY A 361 11.29 20.13 6.70
C GLY A 361 10.31 20.09 5.53
N TRP A 362 9.86 18.88 5.12
CA TRP A 362 8.92 18.65 4.03
C TRP A 362 7.95 17.51 4.40
N LEU A 363 6.69 17.66 4.02
CA LEU A 363 5.74 16.54 4.10
C LEU A 363 6.12 15.46 3.07
N PRO A 364 5.94 14.17 3.39
CA PRO A 364 6.33 13.08 2.49
C PRO A 364 5.39 12.97 1.28
N LYS A 365 5.93 12.45 0.16
CA LYS A 365 5.20 12.07 -1.06
C LYS A 365 5.09 10.57 -1.19
N TRP A 366 6.22 9.89 -1.11
CA TRP A 366 6.31 8.43 -1.23
C TRP A 366 7.46 7.88 -0.38
N LEU A 367 7.14 7.23 0.75
CA LEU A 367 8.15 6.73 1.69
C LEU A 367 8.39 5.23 1.50
N SER A 368 9.69 4.82 1.29
CA SER A 368 10.08 3.41 1.32
C SER A 368 11.62 3.22 1.39
N PRO A 369 12.27 3.09 2.55
CA PRO A 369 11.80 3.64 3.82
C PRO A 369 12.01 5.16 3.93
N GLY A 370 12.85 5.76 3.10
CA GLY A 370 13.02 7.20 2.96
C GLY A 370 12.14 7.78 1.85
N GLU A 371 12.24 9.09 1.65
CA GLU A 371 11.49 9.78 0.59
C GLU A 371 12.02 9.39 -0.80
N ARG A 372 11.12 8.96 -1.68
CA ARG A 372 11.43 8.49 -3.03
C ARG A 372 11.22 9.56 -4.10
N GLY A 373 10.38 10.56 -3.83
CA GLY A 373 10.07 11.64 -4.75
C GLY A 373 9.40 11.21 -6.05
N ILE A 374 8.75 10.05 -6.06
CA ILE A 374 8.02 9.52 -7.21
C ILE A 374 6.55 9.98 -7.17
N MET A 375 5.88 9.92 -8.31
CA MET A 375 4.51 10.35 -8.57
C MET A 375 4.29 11.86 -8.45
N PRO A 376 3.33 12.44 -9.18
CA PRO A 376 3.01 13.86 -9.09
C PRO A 376 2.30 14.24 -7.79
N GLY A 377 2.20 15.54 -7.56
CA GLY A 377 1.43 16.11 -6.44
C GLY A 377 2.08 15.95 -5.07
N THR A 378 1.38 16.47 -4.06
CA THR A 378 1.71 16.34 -2.62
C THR A 378 0.46 15.82 -1.89
N LEU A 379 -0.03 14.64 -2.29
CA LEU A 379 -1.39 14.17 -1.94
C LEU A 379 -1.54 13.66 -0.50
N ILE A 380 -0.49 13.72 0.31
CA ILE A 380 -0.61 13.71 1.77
C ILE A 380 -1.50 14.87 2.26
N ASP A 381 -1.53 16.00 1.54
CA ASP A 381 -2.37 17.14 1.84
C ASP A 381 -3.85 16.73 1.93
N ALA A 382 -4.29 15.85 1.02
CA ALA A 382 -5.65 15.31 1.03
C ALA A 382 -5.92 14.39 2.23
N ALA A 383 -4.96 13.53 2.58
CA ALA A 383 -5.08 12.64 3.74
C ALA A 383 -5.14 13.43 5.05
N LEU A 384 -4.30 14.47 5.20
CA LEU A 384 -4.30 15.34 6.37
C LEU A 384 -5.59 16.16 6.48
N ALA A 385 -6.07 16.73 5.38
CA ALA A 385 -7.33 17.47 5.34
C ALA A 385 -8.52 16.56 5.68
N ASP A 386 -8.57 15.34 5.13
CA ASP A 386 -9.61 14.36 5.42
C ASP A 386 -9.63 13.98 6.92
N CYS A 387 -8.45 13.73 7.50
CA CYS A 387 -8.32 13.46 8.92
C CYS A 387 -8.73 14.66 9.79
N ALA A 388 -8.38 15.88 9.40
CA ALA A 388 -8.75 17.10 10.12
C ALA A 388 -10.28 17.32 10.11
N VAL A 389 -10.91 17.19 8.93
CA VAL A 389 -12.37 17.34 8.78
C VAL A 389 -13.12 16.29 9.58
N LYS A 390 -12.60 15.07 9.65
CA LYS A 390 -13.15 13.94 10.42
C LYS A 390 -12.80 13.97 11.93
N GLY A 391 -12.08 14.99 12.39
CA GLY A 391 -11.75 15.18 13.82
C GLY A 391 -10.70 14.20 14.36
N LEU A 392 -9.82 13.69 13.50
CA LEU A 392 -8.77 12.73 13.85
C LEU A 392 -7.42 13.39 14.18
N LEU A 393 -7.30 14.71 14.00
CA LEU A 393 -6.11 15.47 14.35
C LEU A 393 -6.40 16.43 15.50
N THR A 394 -5.43 16.57 16.39
CA THR A 394 -5.46 17.64 17.41
C THR A 394 -5.22 19.00 16.76
N GLU A 395 -5.57 20.10 17.45
CA GLU A 395 -5.33 21.46 16.96
C GLU A 395 -3.84 21.71 16.68
N GLU A 396 -2.94 21.20 17.53
CA GLU A 396 -1.50 21.31 17.32
C GLU A 396 -1.05 20.56 16.05
N GLN A 397 -1.57 19.34 15.84
CA GLN A 397 -1.29 18.58 14.62
C GLN A 397 -1.85 19.26 13.38
N MET A 398 -3.05 19.85 13.45
CA MET A 398 -3.63 20.61 12.34
C MET A 398 -2.80 21.84 11.99
N LYS A 399 -2.30 22.58 12.99
CA LYS A 399 -1.40 23.73 12.76
C LYS A 399 -0.09 23.32 12.08
N LEU A 400 0.49 22.21 12.54
CA LEU A 400 1.70 21.66 11.94
C LEU A 400 1.47 21.13 10.52
N ALA A 401 0.34 20.49 10.27
CA ALA A 401 -0.07 20.04 8.96
C ALA A 401 -0.24 21.23 8.00
N LEU A 402 -0.94 22.28 8.45
CA LEU A 402 -1.12 23.49 7.64
C LEU A 402 0.23 24.15 7.29
N ASP A 403 1.16 24.24 8.23
CA ASP A 403 2.51 24.76 7.99
C ASP A 403 3.24 23.96 6.90
N GLY A 404 3.22 22.62 6.99
CA GLY A 404 3.82 21.73 5.99
C GLY A 404 3.16 21.80 4.62
N MET A 405 1.83 21.88 4.57
CA MET A 405 1.08 22.03 3.32
C MET A 405 1.36 23.39 2.65
N LEU A 406 1.46 24.46 3.43
CA LEU A 406 1.85 25.80 2.95
C LEU A 406 3.30 25.83 2.44
N GLN A 407 4.21 25.10 3.12
CA GLN A 407 5.59 24.92 2.64
C GLN A 407 5.59 24.25 1.26
N ASN A 408 4.86 23.13 1.08
CA ASN A 408 4.74 22.47 -0.20
C ASN A 408 4.15 23.37 -1.30
N ALA A 409 3.16 24.20 -0.95
CA ALA A 409 2.39 25.01 -1.90
C ALA A 409 3.11 26.26 -2.38
N ASN A 410 4.13 26.74 -1.66
CA ASN A 410 4.72 28.07 -1.94
C ASN A 410 6.24 28.04 -2.10
N THR A 411 6.91 26.95 -1.75
CA THR A 411 8.37 26.93 -1.69
C THR A 411 8.94 25.86 -2.62
N ALA A 412 9.93 26.24 -3.43
CA ALA A 412 10.69 25.28 -4.21
C ALA A 412 11.67 24.52 -3.31
N SER A 413 11.63 23.19 -3.36
CA SER A 413 12.50 22.34 -2.53
C SER A 413 13.96 22.28 -2.99
N GLY A 414 14.25 22.77 -4.20
CA GLY A 414 15.56 22.62 -4.84
C GLY A 414 15.85 21.19 -5.33
N THR A 415 14.96 20.25 -5.09
CA THR A 415 15.01 18.87 -5.58
C THR A 415 13.64 18.45 -6.07
N HIS A 416 13.57 17.38 -6.90
CA HIS A 416 12.28 16.77 -7.30
C HIS A 416 11.74 15.80 -6.24
N LEU A 417 12.49 15.52 -5.17
CA LEU A 417 12.11 14.56 -4.15
C LEU A 417 10.97 15.06 -3.25
N CYS A 418 10.91 16.38 -2.99
CA CYS A 418 9.97 16.97 -2.03
C CYS A 418 9.21 18.14 -2.66
N GLY A 419 8.06 18.48 -2.09
CA GLY A 419 7.26 19.62 -2.51
C GLY A 419 6.62 19.44 -3.89
N ARG A 420 6.00 20.49 -4.40
CA ARG A 420 5.31 20.49 -5.71
C ARG A 420 6.29 20.76 -6.84
N ILE A 421 6.19 20.01 -7.92
CA ILE A 421 6.94 20.24 -9.16
C ILE A 421 6.46 21.55 -9.79
N GLY A 422 7.40 22.42 -10.18
CA GLY A 422 7.07 23.66 -10.87
C GLY A 422 6.35 24.71 -10.01
N VAL A 423 6.45 24.64 -8.69
CA VAL A 423 5.71 25.48 -7.74
C VAL A 423 5.88 27.00 -8.00
N GLU A 424 7.08 27.45 -8.37
CA GLU A 424 7.33 28.88 -8.64
C GLU A 424 6.54 29.36 -9.87
N ASP A 425 6.51 28.57 -10.93
CA ASP A 425 5.71 28.86 -12.11
C ASP A 425 4.21 28.72 -11.80
N TYR A 426 3.81 27.71 -11.03
CA TYR A 426 2.44 27.52 -10.58
C TYR A 426 1.90 28.74 -9.81
N VAL A 427 2.65 29.24 -8.83
CA VAL A 427 2.27 30.44 -8.06
C VAL A 427 2.15 31.67 -8.97
N ARG A 428 3.04 31.81 -9.94
CA ARG A 428 3.08 32.98 -10.85
C ARG A 428 2.02 32.90 -11.95
N LEU A 429 1.82 31.74 -12.58
CA LEU A 429 0.96 31.55 -13.77
C LEU A 429 -0.43 31.05 -13.39
N GLY A 430 -0.52 30.36 -12.26
CA GLY A 430 -1.70 29.62 -11.81
C GLY A 430 -1.83 28.24 -12.47
N TYR A 431 -0.77 27.69 -13.04
CA TYR A 431 -0.63 26.34 -13.59
C TYR A 431 0.85 25.98 -13.77
N VAL A 432 1.14 24.68 -13.93
CA VAL A 432 2.48 24.17 -14.24
C VAL A 432 2.65 24.14 -15.77
N PRO A 433 3.63 24.88 -16.35
CA PRO A 433 3.75 25.00 -17.79
C PRO A 433 4.39 23.77 -18.44
N ASN A 434 3.79 23.26 -19.54
CA ASN A 434 4.17 22.03 -20.20
C ASN A 434 5.40 22.15 -21.15
N ASP A 435 5.91 23.35 -21.36
CA ASP A 435 7.16 23.58 -22.06
C ASP A 435 8.39 23.55 -21.13
N LYS A 436 8.16 23.40 -19.81
CA LYS A 436 9.20 23.30 -18.79
C LYS A 436 9.15 21.99 -18.00
N TYR A 437 7.96 21.45 -17.76
CA TYR A 437 7.74 20.31 -16.87
C TYR A 437 6.89 19.25 -17.56
N GLY A 438 7.27 17.99 -17.40
CA GLY A 438 6.41 16.84 -17.74
C GLY A 438 5.20 16.74 -16.79
N GLU A 439 4.21 15.96 -17.20
CA GLU A 439 3.00 15.70 -16.41
C GLU A 439 2.32 16.99 -15.91
N SER A 440 2.38 18.03 -16.73
CA SER A 440 2.02 19.38 -16.36
C SER A 440 0.54 19.54 -15.98
N VAL A 441 -0.35 18.76 -16.61
CA VAL A 441 -1.77 18.74 -16.29
C VAL A 441 -1.98 18.08 -14.93
N ASN A 442 -1.39 16.90 -14.67
CA ASN A 442 -1.48 16.26 -13.36
C ASN A 442 -0.89 17.11 -12.25
N ASN A 443 0.33 17.64 -12.44
CA ASN A 443 0.96 18.51 -11.45
C ASN A 443 0.10 19.76 -11.14
N SER A 444 -0.62 20.29 -12.14
CA SER A 444 -1.55 21.43 -11.93
C SER A 444 -2.83 21.00 -11.22
N LEU A 445 -3.48 19.89 -11.65
CA LEU A 445 -4.73 19.40 -11.06
C LEU A 445 -4.53 18.98 -9.61
N ASP A 446 -3.44 18.26 -9.32
CA ASP A 446 -3.07 17.87 -7.96
C ASP A 446 -2.80 19.11 -7.10
N ALA A 447 -2.13 20.14 -7.66
CA ALA A 447 -1.90 21.38 -6.93
C ALA A 447 -3.20 22.13 -6.61
N TYR A 448 -4.17 22.19 -7.54
CA TYR A 448 -5.48 22.81 -7.26
C TYR A 448 -6.25 22.05 -6.19
N TYR A 449 -6.23 20.72 -6.25
CA TYR A 449 -6.89 19.90 -5.24
C TYR A 449 -6.21 20.04 -3.87
N CYS A 450 -4.86 20.03 -3.81
CA CYS A 450 -4.13 20.28 -2.58
C CYS A 450 -4.35 21.70 -2.05
N ASP A 451 -4.51 22.71 -2.91
CA ASP A 451 -4.88 24.08 -2.49
C ASP A 451 -6.29 24.08 -1.84
N TRP A 452 -7.25 23.36 -2.42
CA TRP A 452 -8.55 23.17 -1.80
C TRP A 452 -8.44 22.45 -0.43
N CYS A 453 -7.59 21.45 -0.30
CA CYS A 453 -7.33 20.77 0.98
C CYS A 453 -6.72 21.72 2.03
N ILE A 454 -5.82 22.61 1.63
CA ILE A 454 -5.30 23.69 2.50
C ILE A 454 -6.45 24.58 3.00
N ALA A 455 -7.37 24.97 2.09
CA ALA A 455 -8.52 25.78 2.47
C ALA A 455 -9.42 25.07 3.48
N GLN A 456 -9.68 23.75 3.33
CA GLN A 456 -10.47 22.96 4.28
C GLN A 456 -9.83 22.88 5.67
N LEU A 457 -8.52 22.70 5.71
CA LEU A 457 -7.78 22.68 6.98
C LEU A 457 -7.72 24.06 7.63
N ALA A 458 -7.53 25.13 6.84
CA ALA A 458 -7.56 26.52 7.30
C ALA A 458 -8.94 26.89 7.86
N GLU A 459 -10.04 26.44 7.24
CA GLU A 459 -11.40 26.62 7.76
C GLU A 459 -11.58 25.96 9.13
N LYS A 460 -11.08 24.74 9.32
CA LYS A 460 -11.11 24.06 10.62
C LYS A 460 -10.32 24.76 11.73
N LEU A 461 -9.34 25.57 11.36
CA LEU A 461 -8.51 26.38 12.28
C LEU A 461 -8.97 27.84 12.39
N ASP A 462 -10.08 28.22 11.75
CA ASP A 462 -10.60 29.60 11.67
C ASP A 462 -9.59 30.60 11.07
N VAL A 463 -8.71 30.15 10.14
CA VAL A 463 -7.71 31.01 9.46
C VAL A 463 -8.28 31.50 8.12
N THR A 464 -9.15 32.51 8.19
CA THR A 464 -10.00 32.96 7.08
C THR A 464 -9.24 33.48 5.86
N ASP A 465 -8.11 34.16 6.06
CA ASP A 465 -7.30 34.72 4.95
C ASP A 465 -6.71 33.59 4.08
N ILE A 466 -6.15 32.55 4.72
CA ILE A 466 -5.62 31.37 4.02
C ILE A 466 -6.76 30.61 3.36
N CYS A 467 -7.87 30.40 4.06
CA CYS A 467 -9.04 29.74 3.50
C CYS A 467 -9.51 30.42 2.20
N GLY A 468 -9.66 31.73 2.19
CA GLY A 468 -10.09 32.52 1.01
C GLY A 468 -9.10 32.46 -0.15
N GLU A 469 -7.78 32.63 0.13
CA GLU A 469 -6.73 32.58 -0.87
C GLU A 469 -6.71 31.21 -1.58
N TYR A 470 -6.66 30.13 -0.81
CA TYR A 470 -6.48 28.79 -1.35
C TYR A 470 -7.76 28.25 -1.99
N THR A 471 -8.95 28.66 -1.53
CA THR A 471 -10.19 28.42 -2.26
C THR A 471 -10.16 29.07 -3.66
N ALA A 472 -9.67 30.32 -3.77
CA ALA A 472 -9.55 30.96 -5.07
C ALA A 472 -8.50 30.28 -5.97
N ARG A 473 -7.36 29.86 -5.41
CA ARG A 473 -6.31 29.14 -6.15
C ARG A 473 -6.80 27.81 -6.69
N SER A 474 -7.60 27.09 -5.94
CA SER A 474 -8.16 25.78 -6.35
C SER A 474 -9.04 25.83 -7.62
N GLN A 475 -9.58 26.99 -7.96
CA GLN A 475 -10.36 27.21 -9.17
C GLN A 475 -9.53 27.34 -10.46
N GLY A 476 -8.20 27.26 -10.34
CA GLY A 476 -7.28 27.44 -11.47
C GLY A 476 -7.43 26.40 -12.60
N TYR A 477 -8.05 25.23 -12.34
CA TYR A 477 -8.29 24.17 -13.33
C TYR A 477 -9.06 24.69 -14.55
N GLN A 478 -9.91 25.72 -14.39
CA GLN A 478 -10.68 26.33 -15.48
C GLN A 478 -9.77 26.87 -16.60
N LYS A 479 -8.54 27.30 -16.30
CA LYS A 479 -7.56 27.75 -17.29
C LYS A 479 -7.12 26.64 -18.24
N LEU A 480 -7.08 25.41 -17.76
CA LEU A 480 -6.63 24.24 -18.53
C LEU A 480 -7.73 23.72 -19.46
N PHE A 481 -9.00 24.06 -19.21
CA PHE A 481 -10.09 23.55 -20.03
C PHE A 481 -10.03 24.13 -21.45
N ASP A 482 -10.05 23.23 -22.43
CA ASP A 482 -10.09 23.56 -23.85
C ASP A 482 -11.48 23.22 -24.41
N SER A 483 -12.28 24.25 -24.65
CA SER A 483 -13.65 24.09 -25.14
C SER A 483 -13.75 23.53 -26.57
N GLU A 484 -12.67 23.58 -27.36
CA GLU A 484 -12.66 23.02 -28.72
C GLU A 484 -12.52 21.49 -28.69
N THR A 485 -11.73 20.96 -27.77
CA THR A 485 -11.49 19.52 -27.64
C THR A 485 -12.32 18.87 -26.52
N GLY A 486 -12.81 19.64 -25.56
CA GLY A 486 -13.50 19.14 -24.39
C GLY A 486 -12.58 18.38 -23.41
N PHE A 487 -11.32 18.83 -23.26
CA PHE A 487 -10.37 18.24 -22.32
C PHE A 487 -9.59 19.31 -21.54
N LEU A 488 -9.09 18.93 -20.38
CA LEU A 488 -8.10 19.72 -19.63
C LEU A 488 -6.73 19.48 -20.27
N ARG A 489 -6.13 20.53 -20.85
CA ARG A 489 -4.89 20.45 -21.63
C ARG A 489 -3.81 21.34 -21.05
N GLY A 490 -2.54 20.92 -21.18
CA GLY A 490 -1.39 21.69 -20.75
C GLY A 490 -1.22 22.99 -21.51
N LEU A 491 -0.70 24.02 -20.81
CA LEU A 491 -0.35 25.32 -21.34
C LEU A 491 1.14 25.56 -21.19
N SER A 492 1.77 26.20 -22.21
CA SER A 492 3.15 26.68 -22.12
C SER A 492 3.26 27.87 -21.14
N ALA A 493 4.47 28.26 -20.78
CA ALA A 493 4.70 29.47 -19.97
C ALA A 493 4.18 30.78 -20.61
N LYS A 494 3.84 30.74 -21.91
CA LYS A 494 3.20 31.84 -22.65
C LYS A 494 1.67 31.72 -22.73
N GLY A 495 1.08 30.66 -22.19
CA GLY A 495 -0.34 30.38 -22.26
C GLY A 495 -0.80 29.75 -23.57
N GLU A 496 0.09 29.17 -24.34
CA GLU A 496 -0.21 28.54 -25.64
C GLU A 496 -0.40 27.03 -25.46
N ARG A 497 -1.34 26.42 -26.18
CA ARG A 497 -1.53 24.97 -26.26
C ARG A 497 -0.70 24.36 -27.38
N LYS A 498 -0.25 23.12 -27.21
CA LYS A 498 0.34 22.36 -28.30
C LYS A 498 -0.68 22.19 -29.43
N PRO A 499 -0.30 22.38 -30.71
CA PRO A 499 -1.24 22.29 -31.82
C PRO A 499 -1.76 20.85 -32.03
N ASP A 500 -0.85 19.89 -31.92
CA ASP A 500 -1.18 18.47 -32.09
C ASP A 500 -1.68 17.91 -30.75
N PHE A 501 -2.88 17.34 -30.76
CA PHE A 501 -3.51 16.77 -29.57
C PHE A 501 -4.30 15.51 -29.94
N SER A 502 -3.97 14.41 -29.30
CA SER A 502 -4.76 13.19 -29.30
C SER A 502 -5.19 12.87 -27.88
N PRO A 503 -6.49 12.66 -27.63
CA PRO A 503 -6.98 12.29 -26.29
C PRO A 503 -6.58 10.86 -25.91
N PHE A 504 -6.05 10.07 -26.83
CA PHE A 504 -5.59 8.70 -26.64
C PHE A 504 -4.06 8.61 -26.39
N GLU A 505 -3.35 9.74 -26.49
CA GLU A 505 -1.90 9.79 -26.23
C GLU A 505 -1.64 9.76 -24.71
N TRP A 506 -0.79 8.82 -24.29
CA TRP A 506 -0.37 8.65 -22.90
C TRP A 506 0.94 9.38 -22.58
N GLY A 507 1.07 9.86 -21.37
CA GLY A 507 2.25 10.60 -20.91
C GLY A 507 2.24 12.07 -21.34
N GLY A 508 3.43 12.65 -21.53
CA GLY A 508 3.58 14.06 -21.89
C GLY A 508 3.08 15.01 -20.80
N ASP A 509 1.88 15.53 -20.98
CA ASP A 509 1.22 16.40 -20.04
C ASP A 509 0.48 15.63 -18.91
N TYR A 510 0.38 14.28 -19.03
CA TYR A 510 -0.36 13.39 -18.13
C TYR A 510 0.54 12.31 -17.53
N CYS A 511 0.19 11.85 -16.32
CA CYS A 511 0.86 10.79 -15.59
C CYS A 511 0.06 9.48 -15.71
N GLU A 512 0.73 8.40 -16.11
CA GLU A 512 0.16 7.04 -16.20
C GLU A 512 -1.23 7.00 -16.83
N GLY A 513 -1.40 7.77 -17.91
CA GLY A 513 -2.65 7.93 -18.60
C GLY A 513 -2.57 8.98 -19.70
N GLY A 514 -3.71 9.29 -20.29
CA GLY A 514 -3.93 10.36 -21.24
C GLY A 514 -5.01 11.32 -20.75
N ALA A 515 -5.56 12.08 -21.69
CA ALA A 515 -6.57 13.10 -21.39
C ALA A 515 -7.88 12.50 -20.83
N TYR A 516 -8.27 11.30 -21.25
CA TYR A 516 -9.46 10.63 -20.74
C TYR A 516 -9.30 10.21 -19.28
N GLN A 517 -8.15 9.60 -18.90
CA GLN A 517 -7.93 9.06 -17.57
C GLN A 517 -7.76 10.18 -16.53
N ASN A 518 -7.07 11.26 -16.90
CA ASN A 518 -6.69 12.33 -15.99
C ASN A 518 -7.54 13.60 -16.09
N GLY A 519 -8.28 13.79 -17.20
CA GLY A 519 -9.00 15.04 -17.49
C GLY A 519 -10.23 15.32 -16.61
N PHE A 520 -10.57 14.44 -15.68
CA PHE A 520 -11.70 14.59 -14.77
C PHE A 520 -11.28 14.71 -13.30
N ALA A 521 -9.98 14.87 -13.01
CA ALA A 521 -9.44 14.90 -11.67
C ALA A 521 -9.65 16.27 -10.95
N VAL A 522 -10.88 16.79 -11.02
CA VAL A 522 -11.35 17.99 -10.31
C VAL A 522 -12.31 17.56 -9.21
N TYR A 523 -11.78 16.84 -8.23
CA TYR A 523 -12.58 16.19 -7.18
C TYR A 523 -13.38 17.16 -6.32
N HIS A 524 -12.81 18.35 -6.07
CA HIS A 524 -13.32 19.36 -5.17
C HIS A 524 -14.40 20.26 -5.79
N ASP A 525 -14.57 20.22 -7.12
CA ASP A 525 -15.56 21.06 -7.82
C ASP A 525 -16.12 20.36 -9.06
N ILE A 526 -16.79 19.22 -8.86
CA ILE A 526 -17.43 18.45 -9.94
C ILE A 526 -18.52 19.29 -10.62
N GLY A 527 -19.25 20.12 -9.86
CA GLY A 527 -20.26 21.01 -10.38
C GLY A 527 -19.68 22.06 -11.34
N GLY A 528 -18.60 22.73 -10.93
CA GLY A 528 -17.88 23.68 -11.76
C GLY A 528 -17.28 23.04 -13.01
N LEU A 529 -16.73 21.82 -12.87
CA LEU A 529 -16.27 21.06 -14.03
C LEU A 529 -17.42 20.76 -15.01
N ALA A 530 -18.58 20.32 -14.52
CA ALA A 530 -19.74 20.05 -15.36
C ALA A 530 -20.24 21.31 -16.11
N GLU A 531 -20.17 22.49 -15.47
CA GLU A 531 -20.51 23.76 -16.12
C GLU A 531 -19.58 24.11 -17.29
N LEU A 532 -18.29 23.75 -17.21
CA LEU A 532 -17.35 23.94 -18.33
C LEU A 532 -17.73 23.13 -19.57
N TYR A 533 -18.35 21.97 -19.37
CA TYR A 533 -18.89 21.14 -20.47
C TYR A 533 -20.23 21.68 -20.98
N GLY A 534 -20.85 22.65 -20.32
CA GLY A 534 -22.16 23.23 -20.68
C GLY A 534 -23.32 22.62 -19.92
N GLY A 535 -23.07 22.13 -18.70
CA GLY A 535 -24.05 21.61 -17.76
C GLY A 535 -24.02 20.09 -17.61
N ARG A 536 -24.81 19.61 -16.66
CA ARG A 536 -24.80 18.19 -16.22
C ARG A 536 -25.07 17.20 -17.36
N GLU A 537 -26.00 17.49 -18.25
CA GLU A 537 -26.37 16.59 -19.37
C GLU A 537 -25.16 16.37 -20.30
N LYS A 538 -24.51 17.46 -20.71
CA LYS A 538 -23.31 17.36 -21.59
C LYS A 538 -22.11 16.74 -20.91
N PHE A 539 -21.96 16.97 -19.62
CA PHE A 539 -20.93 16.29 -18.84
C PHE A 539 -21.19 14.79 -18.76
N GLU A 540 -22.46 14.38 -18.59
CA GLU A 540 -22.84 12.97 -18.65
C GLU A 540 -22.58 12.35 -20.03
N GLU A 541 -22.88 13.07 -21.13
CA GLU A 541 -22.57 12.65 -22.50
C GLU A 541 -21.04 12.44 -22.67
N LYS A 542 -20.22 13.30 -22.05
CA LYS A 542 -18.76 13.18 -22.09
C LYS A 542 -18.26 11.99 -21.28
N LEU A 543 -18.88 11.68 -20.15
CA LEU A 543 -18.61 10.46 -19.41
C LEU A 543 -19.02 9.20 -20.21
N ASP A 544 -20.20 9.23 -20.87
CA ASP A 544 -20.64 8.14 -21.76
C ASP A 544 -19.63 7.91 -22.89
N GLU A 545 -19.12 9.00 -23.50
CA GLU A 545 -18.04 8.91 -24.51
C GLU A 545 -16.80 8.19 -23.92
N LEU A 546 -16.34 8.58 -22.73
CA LEU A 546 -15.21 7.95 -22.06
C LEU A 546 -15.40 6.43 -21.89
N PHE A 547 -16.55 6.00 -21.39
CA PHE A 547 -16.84 4.60 -21.12
C PHE A 547 -17.16 3.75 -22.36
N THR A 548 -17.44 4.39 -23.50
CA THR A 548 -17.78 3.71 -24.77
C THR A 548 -16.76 3.92 -25.89
N ALA A 549 -15.81 4.83 -25.71
CA ALA A 549 -14.72 5.02 -26.66
C ALA A 549 -13.92 3.72 -26.79
N PRO A 550 -13.30 3.45 -27.96
CA PRO A 550 -12.42 2.30 -28.10
C PRO A 550 -11.33 2.30 -27.02
N ALA A 551 -11.02 1.14 -26.44
CA ALA A 551 -9.90 0.96 -25.52
C ALA A 551 -8.55 0.99 -26.25
N PHE A 552 -8.37 2.00 -27.10
CA PHE A 552 -7.21 2.30 -27.91
C PHE A 552 -6.28 3.24 -27.16
N PHE A 553 -4.99 3.12 -27.35
CA PHE A 553 -3.99 4.03 -26.79
C PHE A 553 -2.85 4.27 -27.79
N GLU A 554 -2.25 5.44 -27.67
CA GLU A 554 -0.99 5.80 -28.29
C GLU A 554 0.05 5.90 -27.17
N THR A 555 1.22 5.26 -27.35
CA THR A 555 2.26 5.23 -26.30
C THR A 555 2.80 6.62 -25.93
N GLY A 556 2.64 7.59 -26.88
CA GLY A 556 2.99 8.99 -26.64
C GLY A 556 4.46 9.17 -26.24
N THR A 557 4.70 9.74 -25.07
CA THR A 557 6.07 9.99 -24.60
C THR A 557 6.73 8.81 -23.89
N TYR A 558 6.00 7.73 -23.65
CA TYR A 558 6.59 6.50 -23.11
C TYR A 558 7.43 5.79 -24.16
N PRO A 559 8.60 5.23 -23.81
CA PRO A 559 9.50 4.57 -24.78
C PRO A 559 8.92 3.25 -25.34
N CYS A 560 7.93 2.69 -24.68
CA CYS A 560 7.20 1.47 -25.05
C CYS A 560 5.85 1.44 -24.32
N GLU A 561 5.02 0.46 -24.66
CA GLU A 561 3.81 0.17 -23.90
C GLU A 561 4.16 -0.11 -22.43
N ILE A 562 3.51 0.58 -21.51
CA ILE A 562 3.52 0.29 -20.07
C ILE A 562 2.33 -0.62 -19.73
N HIS A 563 2.40 -1.33 -18.61
CA HIS A 563 1.42 -2.38 -18.29
C HIS A 563 0.00 -1.81 -18.12
N GLU A 564 -0.16 -0.59 -17.63
CA GLU A 564 -1.46 0.07 -17.43
C GLU A 564 -2.20 0.27 -18.76
N MET A 565 -1.50 0.51 -19.88
CA MET A 565 -2.09 0.63 -21.21
C MET A 565 -2.72 -0.70 -21.65
N THR A 566 -1.98 -1.79 -21.47
CA THR A 566 -2.42 -3.14 -21.86
C THR A 566 -3.55 -3.64 -20.95
N GLU A 567 -3.51 -3.31 -19.68
CA GLU A 567 -4.54 -3.64 -18.71
C GLU A 567 -5.83 -2.88 -18.97
N MET A 568 -5.76 -1.57 -19.29
CA MET A 568 -6.93 -0.80 -19.73
C MET A 568 -7.60 -1.44 -20.95
N ALA A 569 -6.79 -1.79 -21.96
CA ALA A 569 -7.31 -2.42 -23.17
C ALA A 569 -7.92 -3.80 -22.89
N ALA A 570 -7.33 -4.58 -21.97
CA ALA A 570 -7.84 -5.89 -21.58
C ALA A 570 -9.11 -5.83 -20.75
N ALA A 571 -9.28 -4.79 -19.93
CA ALA A 571 -10.45 -4.63 -19.07
C ALA A 571 -11.74 -4.24 -19.83
N ASP A 572 -11.61 -3.60 -20.99
CA ASP A 572 -12.71 -3.24 -21.91
C ASP A 572 -13.81 -2.37 -21.26
N PHE A 573 -13.38 -1.33 -20.51
CA PHE A 573 -14.27 -0.28 -19.99
C PHE A 573 -14.10 1.05 -20.76
N GLY A 574 -13.89 0.97 -22.08
CA GLY A 574 -13.60 2.14 -22.91
C GLY A 574 -12.25 2.74 -22.52
N GLN A 575 -12.24 4.03 -22.25
CA GLN A 575 -11.06 4.76 -21.79
C GLN A 575 -10.96 4.84 -20.24
N CYS A 576 -11.85 4.18 -19.51
CA CYS A 576 -11.77 4.07 -18.07
C CYS A 576 -10.76 2.98 -17.68
N ALA A 577 -9.52 3.37 -17.36
CA ALA A 577 -8.46 2.47 -16.89
C ALA A 577 -8.67 2.14 -15.41
N ILE A 578 -9.70 1.33 -15.09
CA ILE A 578 -9.97 0.90 -13.70
C ILE A 578 -8.78 0.12 -13.09
N SER A 579 -7.86 -0.31 -13.93
CA SER A 579 -6.59 -0.92 -13.55
C SER A 579 -5.61 0.05 -12.89
N ASN A 580 -5.86 1.37 -12.95
CA ASN A 580 -4.96 2.37 -12.39
C ASN A 580 -5.71 3.50 -11.64
N GLN A 581 -5.03 4.14 -10.70
CA GLN A 581 -5.57 5.11 -9.75
C GLN A 581 -6.26 6.32 -10.38
N PRO A 582 -5.79 6.92 -11.47
CA PRO A 582 -6.44 8.07 -12.09
C PRO A 582 -7.91 7.85 -12.45
N SER A 583 -8.30 6.61 -12.74
CA SER A 583 -9.67 6.27 -13.19
C SER A 583 -10.61 5.82 -12.06
N MET A 584 -10.13 5.63 -10.83
CA MET A 584 -10.93 5.05 -9.73
C MET A 584 -12.19 5.84 -9.37
N HIS A 585 -12.20 7.16 -9.57
CA HIS A 585 -13.35 8.03 -9.27
C HIS A 585 -14.35 8.14 -10.42
N LEU A 586 -13.93 7.83 -11.64
CA LEU A 586 -14.72 8.07 -12.86
C LEU A 586 -16.15 7.47 -12.81
N PRO A 587 -16.36 6.20 -12.40
CA PRO A 587 -17.70 5.62 -12.37
C PRO A 587 -18.62 6.31 -11.34
N TYR A 588 -18.06 6.97 -10.33
CA TYR A 588 -18.82 7.67 -9.29
C TYR A 588 -19.21 9.10 -9.69
N LEU A 589 -18.63 9.65 -10.77
CA LEU A 589 -18.99 10.97 -11.27
C LEU A 589 -20.44 11.02 -11.76
N TYR A 590 -20.99 9.93 -12.30
CA TYR A 590 -22.42 9.86 -12.65
C TYR A 590 -23.31 10.10 -11.42
N SER A 591 -23.03 9.43 -10.31
CA SER A 591 -23.79 9.62 -9.08
C SER A 591 -23.62 11.03 -8.51
N ALA A 592 -22.39 11.59 -8.58
CA ALA A 592 -22.11 12.95 -8.13
C ALA A 592 -22.92 14.02 -8.92
N ILE A 593 -23.25 13.75 -10.16
CA ILE A 593 -24.13 14.64 -10.96
C ILE A 593 -25.62 14.22 -10.95
N GLY A 594 -26.00 13.23 -10.14
CA GLY A 594 -27.38 12.84 -9.91
C GLY A 594 -27.83 11.53 -10.57
N ASN A 595 -26.99 10.84 -11.36
CA ASN A 595 -27.31 9.58 -12.01
C ASN A 595 -26.67 8.38 -11.30
N ILE A 596 -27.21 8.00 -10.14
CA ILE A 596 -26.72 6.87 -9.32
C ILE A 596 -26.88 5.52 -10.05
N GLY A 597 -27.86 5.39 -10.96
CA GLY A 597 -28.11 4.16 -11.72
C GLY A 597 -26.94 3.78 -12.62
N LYS A 598 -26.37 4.73 -13.37
CA LYS A 598 -25.19 4.48 -14.22
C LYS A 598 -23.95 4.12 -13.36
N THR A 599 -23.76 4.81 -12.23
CA THR A 599 -22.72 4.42 -11.26
C THR A 599 -22.89 2.96 -10.84
N ALA A 600 -24.12 2.55 -10.50
CA ALA A 600 -24.41 1.18 -10.08
C ALA A 600 -24.07 0.14 -11.17
N ASP A 601 -24.44 0.43 -12.43
CA ASP A 601 -24.16 -0.46 -13.56
C ASP A 601 -22.66 -0.66 -13.77
N TYR A 602 -21.89 0.43 -13.82
CA TYR A 602 -20.45 0.34 -14.04
C TYR A 602 -19.73 -0.28 -12.84
N VAL A 603 -20.02 0.14 -11.62
CA VAL A 603 -19.36 -0.39 -10.43
C VAL A 603 -19.64 -1.88 -10.24
N ARG A 604 -20.91 -2.33 -10.40
CA ARG A 604 -21.24 -3.77 -10.35
C ARG A 604 -20.46 -4.58 -11.40
N ARG A 605 -20.37 -4.04 -12.63
CA ARG A 605 -19.63 -4.69 -13.70
C ARG A 605 -18.12 -4.77 -13.37
N MET A 606 -17.52 -3.68 -12.91
CA MET A 606 -16.10 -3.61 -12.54
C MET A 606 -15.76 -4.56 -11.38
N LEU A 607 -16.60 -4.59 -10.33
CA LEU A 607 -16.41 -5.52 -9.20
C LEU A 607 -16.48 -6.99 -9.63
N ARG A 608 -17.35 -7.33 -10.58
CA ARG A 608 -17.55 -8.70 -11.06
C ARG A 608 -16.46 -9.14 -12.04
N GLU A 609 -16.04 -8.26 -12.95
CA GLU A 609 -15.15 -8.59 -14.07
C GLU A 609 -13.68 -8.32 -13.76
N GLY A 610 -13.38 -7.31 -12.93
CA GLY A 610 -12.01 -6.91 -12.59
C GLY A 610 -11.41 -7.67 -11.40
N TYR A 611 -12.23 -8.24 -10.51
CA TYR A 611 -11.76 -8.82 -9.25
C TYR A 611 -12.22 -10.24 -9.04
N ASN A 612 -11.33 -11.07 -8.53
CA ASN A 612 -11.66 -12.35 -7.94
C ASN A 612 -10.61 -12.73 -6.86
N GLU A 613 -10.72 -13.92 -6.26
CA GLU A 613 -9.81 -14.37 -5.22
C GLU A 613 -8.34 -14.50 -5.65
N ASN A 614 -8.02 -14.37 -6.95
CA ASN A 614 -6.68 -14.57 -7.50
C ASN A 614 -6.10 -13.33 -8.17
N VAL A 615 -6.93 -12.38 -8.63
CA VAL A 615 -6.51 -11.25 -9.46
C VAL A 615 -7.12 -9.93 -9.03
N PHE A 616 -6.41 -8.85 -9.41
CA PHE A 616 -6.86 -7.47 -9.49
C PHE A 616 -6.85 -7.02 -10.96
N PRO A 617 -7.54 -5.94 -11.33
CA PRO A 617 -7.52 -5.43 -12.70
C PRO A 617 -6.19 -4.78 -13.11
N GLY A 618 -5.32 -4.44 -12.17
CA GLY A 618 -4.00 -3.84 -12.34
C GLY A 618 -3.22 -3.92 -11.04
N ASP A 619 -2.26 -3.02 -10.80
CA ASP A 619 -1.46 -2.98 -9.58
C ASP A 619 -2.30 -2.72 -8.33
N GLU A 620 -2.02 -3.46 -7.27
CA GLU A 620 -2.78 -3.36 -6.02
C GLU A 620 -2.45 -2.09 -5.22
N ASP A 621 -1.18 -1.68 -5.26
CA ASP A 621 -0.63 -0.45 -4.71
C ASP A 621 -1.01 -0.14 -3.26
N ASN A 622 -0.38 -0.91 -2.36
CA ASN A 622 -0.39 -0.67 -0.91
C ASN A 622 -1.78 -0.57 -0.27
N GLY A 623 -2.75 -1.32 -0.80
CA GLY A 623 -4.13 -1.31 -0.31
C GLY A 623 -5.07 -0.39 -1.11
N SER A 624 -4.59 0.36 -2.10
CA SER A 624 -5.39 1.29 -2.89
C SER A 624 -6.50 0.58 -3.67
N MET A 625 -6.13 -0.41 -4.48
CA MET A 625 -7.04 -1.19 -5.31
C MET A 625 -7.97 -2.07 -4.46
N SER A 626 -7.42 -2.64 -3.39
CA SER A 626 -8.18 -3.43 -2.42
C SER A 626 -9.25 -2.61 -1.70
N ALA A 627 -8.91 -1.40 -1.25
CA ALA A 627 -9.86 -0.50 -0.60
C ALA A 627 -10.93 0.01 -1.58
N TRP A 628 -10.59 0.21 -2.86
CA TRP A 628 -11.58 0.53 -3.89
C TRP A 628 -12.63 -0.58 -4.02
N TYR A 629 -12.19 -1.86 -4.06
CA TYR A 629 -13.10 -3.00 -4.07
C TYR A 629 -14.02 -3.02 -2.84
N ILE A 630 -13.44 -2.86 -1.64
CA ILE A 630 -14.21 -2.84 -0.39
C ILE A 630 -15.25 -1.72 -0.40
N LEU A 631 -14.87 -0.48 -0.73
CA LEU A 631 -15.77 0.66 -0.80
C LEU A 631 -16.87 0.46 -1.85
N GLY A 632 -16.52 -0.11 -3.00
CA GLY A 632 -17.50 -0.47 -4.03
C GLY A 632 -18.51 -1.51 -3.55
N VAL A 633 -18.08 -2.51 -2.77
CA VAL A 633 -18.99 -3.50 -2.15
C VAL A 633 -19.87 -2.84 -1.07
N LEU A 634 -19.32 -1.89 -0.29
CA LEU A 634 -20.08 -1.13 0.71
C LEU A 634 -21.14 -0.21 0.08
N GLY A 635 -20.95 0.22 -1.18
CA GLY A 635 -21.89 1.03 -1.93
C GLY A 635 -21.71 2.54 -1.76
N PHE A 636 -20.51 3.01 -1.41
CA PHE A 636 -20.16 4.42 -1.37
C PHE A 636 -18.66 4.63 -1.61
N TYR A 637 -18.28 5.81 -2.10
CA TYR A 637 -16.90 6.12 -2.46
C TYR A 637 -16.53 7.57 -2.10
N PRO A 638 -15.35 7.82 -1.54
CA PRO A 638 -14.87 9.16 -1.20
C PRO A 638 -14.30 9.85 -2.45
N VAL A 639 -15.13 10.38 -3.34
CA VAL A 639 -14.65 11.06 -4.56
C VAL A 639 -13.73 12.22 -4.22
N CYS A 640 -13.99 12.91 -3.12
CA CYS A 640 -13.19 14.05 -2.66
C CYS A 640 -12.81 13.89 -1.18
N PRO A 641 -11.72 13.16 -0.84
CA PRO A 641 -11.17 13.17 0.51
C PRO A 641 -10.91 14.61 1.00
N GLY A 642 -11.21 14.87 2.27
CA GLY A 642 -11.20 16.24 2.82
C GLY A 642 -12.56 16.92 2.78
N SER A 643 -13.55 16.41 2.03
CA SER A 643 -14.94 16.93 2.08
C SER A 643 -15.74 16.41 3.28
N GLY A 644 -15.26 15.35 3.93
CA GLY A 644 -16.01 14.65 4.99
C GLY A 644 -17.24 13.89 4.48
N GLY A 645 -17.36 13.61 3.16
CA GLY A 645 -18.49 12.95 2.55
C GLY A 645 -18.11 11.79 1.63
N TYR A 646 -19.11 10.95 1.33
CA TYR A 646 -19.00 9.84 0.41
C TYR A 646 -20.14 9.92 -0.62
N VAL A 647 -19.78 9.82 -1.89
CA VAL A 647 -20.76 9.69 -2.99
C VAL A 647 -21.32 8.27 -2.95
N LEU A 648 -22.63 8.15 -3.04
CA LEU A 648 -23.31 6.86 -3.03
C LEU A 648 -23.20 6.18 -4.41
N GLY A 649 -22.94 4.89 -4.37
CA GLY A 649 -23.07 3.97 -5.49
C GLY A 649 -24.21 2.99 -5.21
N VAL A 650 -23.89 1.69 -5.24
CA VAL A 650 -24.81 0.62 -4.87
C VAL A 650 -24.10 -0.41 -4.03
N CYS A 651 -24.74 -0.87 -2.96
CA CYS A 651 -24.24 -2.02 -2.20
C CYS A 651 -24.15 -3.25 -3.11
N ASN A 652 -23.06 -3.98 -3.00
CA ASN A 652 -22.84 -5.17 -3.84
C ASN A 652 -22.70 -6.45 -3.00
N ALA A 653 -23.44 -6.53 -1.90
CA ALA A 653 -23.66 -7.73 -1.11
C ALA A 653 -25.04 -7.63 -0.44
N ARG A 654 -25.68 -8.75 -0.21
CA ARG A 654 -27.05 -8.78 0.33
C ARG A 654 -27.15 -8.04 1.66
N LYS A 655 -26.15 -8.23 2.53
CA LYS A 655 -26.09 -7.58 3.84
C LYS A 655 -24.65 -7.45 4.31
N ILE A 656 -24.34 -6.27 4.84
CA ILE A 656 -23.04 -5.98 5.42
C ILE A 656 -23.24 -5.41 6.83
N THR A 657 -22.36 -5.75 7.74
CA THR A 657 -22.28 -5.12 9.06
C THR A 657 -20.87 -4.59 9.25
N VAL A 658 -20.74 -3.28 9.43
CA VAL A 658 -19.47 -2.60 9.70
C VAL A 658 -19.42 -2.23 11.19
N MET A 659 -18.41 -2.71 11.89
CA MET A 659 -18.05 -2.20 13.21
C MET A 659 -17.20 -0.95 13.04
N LEU A 660 -17.82 0.20 13.19
CA LEU A 660 -17.17 1.50 13.05
C LEU A 660 -16.16 1.76 14.19
N GLY A 661 -15.17 2.62 13.91
CA GLY A 661 -14.22 3.07 14.94
C GLY A 661 -14.90 3.70 16.17
N SER A 662 -16.08 4.30 16.00
CA SER A 662 -16.92 4.78 17.13
C SER A 662 -17.47 3.68 18.03
N GLY A 663 -17.24 2.40 17.71
CA GLY A 663 -17.83 1.25 18.39
C GLY A 663 -19.29 0.96 18.05
N LYS A 664 -19.90 1.75 17.16
CA LYS A 664 -21.28 1.56 16.68
C LYS A 664 -21.31 0.64 15.47
N LEU A 665 -22.48 0.06 15.19
CA LEU A 665 -22.69 -0.79 14.02
C LEU A 665 -23.38 -0.01 12.90
N LEU A 666 -22.85 -0.12 11.69
CA LEU A 666 -23.50 0.30 10.48
C LEU A 666 -23.96 -0.98 9.72
N HIS A 667 -25.26 -1.09 9.50
CA HIS A 667 -25.84 -2.13 8.66
C HIS A 667 -26.07 -1.57 7.27
N ILE A 668 -25.60 -2.29 6.23
CA ILE A 668 -25.85 -1.93 4.84
C ILE A 668 -26.63 -3.08 4.21
N ILE A 669 -27.76 -2.76 3.58
CA ILE A 669 -28.71 -3.75 3.07
C ILE A 669 -29.02 -3.40 1.61
N ASP A 670 -28.83 -4.41 0.72
CA ASP A 670 -29.22 -4.31 -0.68
C ASP A 670 -30.53 -5.09 -0.90
N GLU A 671 -31.59 -4.35 -1.29
CA GLU A 671 -32.91 -4.84 -1.69
C GLU A 671 -33.26 -4.36 -3.11
N THR A 672 -32.22 -4.10 -3.94
CA THR A 672 -32.42 -3.62 -5.31
C THR A 672 -32.69 -4.74 -6.30
N ASP A 673 -32.43 -6.01 -5.92
CA ASP A 673 -32.51 -7.20 -6.78
C ASP A 673 -31.72 -7.05 -8.11
N GLY A 674 -30.62 -6.26 -8.06
CA GLY A 674 -29.78 -5.94 -9.22
C GLY A 674 -30.29 -4.80 -10.08
N SER A 675 -31.42 -4.17 -9.75
CA SER A 675 -31.92 -3.00 -10.47
C SER A 675 -31.00 -1.79 -10.36
N SER A 676 -30.90 -1.01 -11.42
CA SER A 676 -30.21 0.30 -11.43
C SER A 676 -31.19 1.47 -11.18
N ALA A 677 -32.49 1.18 -11.12
CA ALA A 677 -33.54 2.13 -10.69
C ALA A 677 -33.88 1.82 -9.22
N PHE A 678 -33.22 2.51 -8.29
CA PHE A 678 -33.38 2.31 -6.86
C PHE A 678 -33.27 3.63 -6.10
N ARG A 679 -33.66 3.60 -4.84
CA ARG A 679 -33.50 4.70 -3.87
C ARG A 679 -32.57 4.29 -2.75
N VAL A 680 -32.07 5.27 -2.03
CA VAL A 680 -31.21 5.06 -0.87
C VAL A 680 -31.81 5.76 0.34
N SER A 681 -31.81 5.10 1.49
CA SER A 681 -32.21 5.72 2.74
C SER A 681 -31.21 5.41 3.85
N PHE A 682 -31.07 6.36 4.78
CA PHE A 682 -30.29 6.18 6.00
C PHE A 682 -31.21 6.36 7.22
N ASN A 683 -31.30 5.31 8.05
CA ASN A 683 -32.19 5.26 9.22
C ASN A 683 -33.65 5.61 8.88
N GLY A 684 -34.12 5.17 7.70
CA GLY A 684 -35.48 5.40 7.20
C GLY A 684 -35.72 6.77 6.55
N MET A 685 -34.73 7.64 6.51
CA MET A 685 -34.79 8.92 5.77
C MET A 685 -34.14 8.76 4.41
N GLU A 686 -34.88 9.11 3.36
CA GLU A 686 -34.38 9.07 1.97
C GLU A 686 -33.20 10.04 1.78
N ILE A 687 -32.20 9.62 1.01
CA ILE A 687 -31.06 10.44 0.58
C ILE A 687 -31.30 10.81 -0.89
N THR A 688 -31.47 12.11 -1.15
CA THR A 688 -31.80 12.62 -2.49
C THR A 688 -30.58 13.17 -3.26
N GLU A 689 -29.52 13.54 -2.57
CA GLU A 689 -28.33 14.18 -3.17
C GLU A 689 -27.22 13.17 -3.50
N ASN A 690 -27.47 11.86 -3.35
CA ASN A 690 -26.46 10.79 -3.56
C ASN A 690 -25.17 11.00 -2.75
N LEU A 691 -25.24 11.69 -1.63
CA LEU A 691 -24.11 12.00 -0.75
C LEU A 691 -24.45 11.65 0.70
N ILE A 692 -23.51 11.02 1.42
CA ILE A 692 -23.64 10.76 2.85
C ILE A 692 -22.40 11.27 3.60
N ALA A 693 -22.61 12.05 4.66
CA ALA A 693 -21.54 12.58 5.48
C ALA A 693 -20.90 11.49 6.37
N HIS A 694 -19.58 11.57 6.56
CA HIS A 694 -18.83 10.69 7.46
C HIS A 694 -19.42 10.66 8.87
N ASP A 695 -19.70 11.82 9.43
CA ASP A 695 -20.27 11.94 10.78
C ASP A 695 -21.62 11.25 10.94
N LYS A 696 -22.45 11.24 9.89
CA LYS A 696 -23.70 10.48 9.87
C LYS A 696 -23.42 8.97 9.90
N LEU A 697 -22.51 8.48 9.07
CA LEU A 697 -22.12 7.06 9.09
C LEU A 697 -21.56 6.64 10.45
N MET A 698 -20.72 7.48 11.07
CA MET A 698 -20.08 7.20 12.37
C MET A 698 -21.09 7.15 13.54
N GLN A 699 -22.33 7.62 13.34
CA GLN A 699 -23.42 7.44 14.31
C GLN A 699 -23.97 6.01 14.33
N GLY A 700 -23.64 5.20 13.30
CA GLY A 700 -24.22 3.88 13.11
C GLY A 700 -25.67 3.92 12.65
N GLY A 701 -26.23 2.77 12.38
CA GLY A 701 -27.60 2.65 11.89
C GLY A 701 -27.73 1.79 10.65
N THR A 702 -28.69 2.10 9.78
CA THR A 702 -28.96 1.29 8.58
C THR A 702 -28.97 2.15 7.32
N LEU A 703 -28.05 1.83 6.40
CA LEU A 703 -28.03 2.31 5.02
C LEU A 703 -28.73 1.26 4.16
N ARG A 704 -29.79 1.63 3.46
CA ARG A 704 -30.61 0.72 2.67
C ARG A 704 -30.70 1.19 1.22
N PHE A 705 -30.43 0.28 0.30
CA PHE A 705 -30.63 0.43 -1.13
C PHE A 705 -31.88 -0.40 -1.52
N TYR A 706 -32.92 0.20 -2.12
CA TYR A 706 -34.19 -0.49 -2.36
C TYR A 706 -34.92 0.02 -3.60
N THR A 707 -35.66 -0.86 -4.27
CA THR A 707 -36.61 -0.48 -5.32
C THR A 707 -37.96 -0.14 -4.69
N GLU A 708 -38.70 0.83 -5.27
CA GLU A 708 -40.11 1.00 -4.94
C GLU A 708 -40.89 -0.23 -5.39
N VAL A 709 -41.69 -0.81 -4.51
CA VAL A 709 -42.63 -1.91 -4.81
C VAL A 709 -43.88 -1.34 -5.42
#